data_10481f5e5d41047b9cf263f100ec08c2
#
_entry.id   10481f5e5d41047b9cf263f100ec08c2
#
_cell.length_a   1.000
_cell.length_b   1.000
_cell.length_c   1.000
_cell.angle_alpha   90.00
_cell.angle_beta   90.00
_cell.angle_gamma   90.00
#
_symmetry.space_group_name_H-M   'P 1'
#
loop_
_entity.id
_entity.type
_entity.pdbx_description
1 polymer ?
#
loop_
_entity_poly.entity_id
_entity_poly.type
_entity_poly.pdbx_seq_one_letter_code
_entity_poly.pdbx_strand_id
1 'polypeptide(L)'
;MTSTNEIRRSFLDYFAGQGHDVVQSASLVPYNDPTLMFVNAGMVPFKNVFTGLETRDTPRATSSQKCVRAGGKHNDLDNVGYTARHHTFFEMLGNFSFGDYFKEQAITHAWTLLTKEWGLPKEKLTVTVYHTDDEAFELWRKIAGLPEQRIIRIPTSDNFWSMGDTGPCGPCSEIFYDHGSHIPGGPPGSPDEDGDRFIEIWNLVFMQFEQAADGSRTELPKPSIDTGMGLERLAAVLQGQHDNYETDTFRALIAASESLTGVSAEGEHRASHRVIADHLRSVSFLLADGVLPASEGRGYVLRRIMRRAMRHAHLLGAKDPLMHRLVPALVTEMGQAYPELGRAQPLIEETLAREEVQFRRTLANGLKLLEETTGELGAGAELPGETAFKLYDTFGFPYDLTEDALRPRGIAVDRAGFDAAMAKQKAAARAAWKGSGQAADSEVWFDLAERIGATEFTGYSSDTAEAQVVALVKDGHEVASAGKGDSVMVLTNQTPFYGESGGQMGDAGTISGADGLRLEVIDTAKPLGRLHAHQAVVAGGTIKTGDMVKLDIDVARRDTIRANHSATHLLHAALRKRLGEHVTQKGSLVAPDRLRFDFSHPKPLSSEDIAAIEAEVNAEVRGNEEVVTRLMSPDEAIEAGAMALFGEKYGDEVRVLSMGNASAGRNFSVELCGGTHVRALGDIGLLRIISESAVSSGVRRIEALTGEVARQWLVGRDEALKSTASLLKTSPDEVESRVAALLDERKKLERELSEAKKRLALGAVGSGGQNAVDEQVNGVNFSGQSIQGINPKALPGLLDEAKQRMGSGVAAIVAVNEGRAALAIAVTGDLTSKISAVDLVKAGVAVLGGQGGGGRPDMAQGGGPDGAKAADAIAAVRALLG
;
A
#
# COMPACT_ATOMS: atom_id res chain seq x y z
N MET A 1 -38.38 -32.16 4.01
CA MET A 1 -37.57 -31.45 5.03
C MET A 1 -37.15 -30.13 4.40
N THR A 2 -37.33 -29.05 5.07
CA THR A 2 -36.95 -27.71 4.58
C THR A 2 -35.44 -27.57 4.66
N SER A 3 -34.77 -27.20 3.56
CA SER A 3 -33.31 -27.02 3.54
C SER A 3 -32.91 -25.75 4.26
N THR A 4 -31.66 -25.65 4.70
CA THR A 4 -31.10 -24.43 5.31
C THR A 4 -31.26 -23.21 4.38
N ASN A 5 -31.09 -23.42 3.07
CA ASN A 5 -31.30 -22.37 2.07
C ASN A 5 -32.76 -21.91 1.97
N GLU A 6 -33.72 -22.83 2.08
CA GLU A 6 -35.16 -22.50 2.11
C GLU A 6 -35.56 -21.79 3.38
N ILE A 7 -35.00 -22.17 4.53
CA ILE A 7 -35.25 -21.52 5.81
C ILE A 7 -34.74 -20.05 5.76
N ARG A 8 -33.52 -19.83 5.30
CA ARG A 8 -32.97 -18.49 5.10
C ARG A 8 -33.89 -17.64 4.23
N ARG A 9 -34.30 -18.16 3.10
CA ARG A 9 -35.19 -17.45 2.18
C ARG A 9 -36.54 -17.17 2.81
N SER A 10 -37.16 -18.12 3.49
CA SER A 10 -38.47 -17.94 4.10
C SER A 10 -38.48 -16.87 5.19
N PHE A 11 -37.37 -16.73 5.96
CA PHE A 11 -37.20 -15.63 6.90
C PHE A 11 -37.19 -14.26 6.20
N LEU A 12 -36.36 -14.13 5.18
CA LEU A 12 -36.23 -12.87 4.43
C LEU A 12 -37.54 -12.49 3.73
N ASP A 13 -38.18 -13.47 3.10
CA ASP A 13 -39.46 -13.26 2.40
C ASP A 13 -40.60 -12.88 3.36
N TYR A 14 -40.64 -13.50 4.57
CA TYR A 14 -41.60 -13.13 5.58
C TYR A 14 -41.47 -11.66 5.99
N PHE A 15 -40.26 -11.22 6.31
CA PHE A 15 -40.02 -9.83 6.73
C PHE A 15 -40.14 -8.84 5.57
N ALA A 16 -39.79 -9.23 4.34
CA ALA A 16 -40.06 -8.42 3.14
C ALA A 16 -41.58 -8.19 2.99
N GLY A 17 -42.39 -9.24 3.22
CA GLY A 17 -43.86 -9.14 3.27
C GLY A 17 -44.40 -8.25 4.37
N GLN A 18 -43.61 -7.99 5.42
CA GLN A 18 -43.92 -7.04 6.50
C GLN A 18 -43.30 -5.63 6.28
N GLY A 19 -42.81 -5.35 5.09
CA GLY A 19 -42.30 -4.03 4.70
C GLY A 19 -40.85 -3.76 5.14
N HIS A 20 -40.05 -4.80 5.38
CA HIS A 20 -38.63 -4.69 5.62
C HIS A 20 -37.85 -4.73 4.29
N ASP A 21 -36.85 -3.87 4.17
CA ASP A 21 -35.88 -3.91 3.07
C ASP A 21 -34.91 -5.09 3.27
N VAL A 22 -34.80 -5.95 2.23
CA VAL A 22 -33.89 -7.09 2.27
C VAL A 22 -32.48 -6.60 1.95
N VAL A 23 -31.62 -6.62 2.96
CA VAL A 23 -30.24 -6.15 2.86
C VAL A 23 -29.30 -7.34 2.73
N GLN A 24 -28.41 -7.28 1.75
CA GLN A 24 -27.38 -8.31 1.59
C GLN A 24 -26.42 -8.34 2.78
N SER A 25 -25.84 -9.52 3.07
CA SER A 25 -24.83 -9.66 4.09
C SER A 25 -23.64 -8.75 3.81
N ALA A 26 -23.26 -7.96 4.80
CA ALA A 26 -22.02 -7.19 4.75
C ALA A 26 -20.78 -8.12 4.82
N SER A 27 -19.61 -7.55 4.47
CA SER A 27 -18.32 -8.21 4.68
C SER A 27 -18.12 -8.57 6.16
N LEU A 28 -17.41 -9.67 6.41
CA LEU A 28 -16.98 -10.07 7.76
C LEU A 28 -15.98 -9.08 8.38
N VAL A 29 -15.33 -8.25 7.55
CA VAL A 29 -14.44 -7.17 8.02
C VAL A 29 -15.26 -5.92 8.26
N PRO A 30 -15.45 -5.48 9.52
CA PRO A 30 -16.25 -4.31 9.86
C PRO A 30 -15.45 -3.02 9.60
N TYR A 31 -15.55 -2.45 8.42
CA TYR A 31 -14.90 -1.17 8.08
C TYR A 31 -15.47 0.03 8.86
N ASN A 32 -16.70 -0.11 9.35
CA ASN A 32 -17.42 0.91 10.12
C ASN A 32 -17.37 0.68 11.64
N ASP A 33 -16.64 -0.32 12.11
CA ASP A 33 -16.42 -0.56 13.54
C ASP A 33 -14.99 -1.06 13.83
N PRO A 34 -14.07 -0.17 14.22
CA PRO A 34 -12.70 -0.54 14.50
C PRO A 34 -12.51 -1.27 15.85
N THR A 35 -13.56 -1.37 16.68
CA THR A 35 -13.48 -2.10 17.94
C THR A 35 -13.64 -3.61 17.77
N LEU A 36 -14.14 -4.04 16.61
CA LEU A 36 -14.39 -5.43 16.29
C LEU A 36 -13.38 -5.95 15.24
N MET A 37 -12.83 -7.13 15.48
CA MET A 37 -12.03 -7.83 14.48
C MET A 37 -12.89 -8.30 13.30
N PHE A 38 -14.04 -8.91 13.61
CA PHE A 38 -14.98 -9.42 12.62
C PHE A 38 -16.41 -9.05 13.02
N VAL A 39 -17.28 -9.02 12.04
CA VAL A 39 -18.72 -8.90 12.26
C VAL A 39 -19.17 -10.13 13.05
N ASN A 40 -19.67 -9.93 14.26
CA ASN A 40 -20.05 -10.96 15.22
C ASN A 40 -21.55 -10.99 15.56
N ALA A 41 -22.31 -10.04 15.00
CA ALA A 41 -23.75 -9.92 15.16
C ALA A 41 -24.41 -9.24 13.96
N GLY A 42 -25.71 -9.52 13.73
CA GLY A 42 -26.47 -9.01 12.59
C GLY A 42 -26.62 -7.50 12.54
N MET A 43 -26.56 -6.83 13.70
CA MET A 43 -26.72 -5.39 13.81
C MET A 43 -25.46 -4.58 13.47
N VAL A 44 -24.28 -5.19 13.45
CA VAL A 44 -23.01 -4.47 13.28
C VAL A 44 -22.99 -3.59 12.01
N PRO A 45 -23.48 -4.04 10.86
CA PRO A 45 -23.57 -3.19 9.67
C PRO A 45 -24.50 -1.97 9.82
N PHE A 46 -25.42 -2.01 10.79
CA PHE A 46 -26.42 -0.97 11.04
C PHE A 46 -26.11 -0.09 12.26
N LYS A 47 -24.94 -0.27 12.90
CA LYS A 47 -24.54 0.48 14.09
C LYS A 47 -24.79 1.99 13.97
N ASN A 48 -24.33 2.58 12.89
CA ASN A 48 -24.45 4.02 12.64
C ASN A 48 -25.89 4.47 12.41
N VAL A 49 -26.77 3.58 11.95
CA VAL A 49 -28.19 3.87 11.82
C VAL A 49 -28.87 3.90 13.19
N PHE A 50 -28.54 2.99 14.09
CA PHE A 50 -29.08 2.96 15.46
C PHE A 50 -28.68 4.20 16.26
N THR A 51 -27.43 4.66 16.10
CA THR A 51 -26.91 5.86 16.76
C THR A 51 -27.32 7.17 16.10
N GLY A 52 -27.99 7.12 14.94
CA GLY A 52 -28.42 8.30 14.17
C GLY A 52 -27.29 8.99 13.39
N LEU A 53 -26.10 8.38 13.32
CA LEU A 53 -24.97 8.89 12.51
C LEU A 53 -25.19 8.66 11.01
N GLU A 54 -26.03 7.70 10.66
CA GLU A 54 -26.41 7.36 9.28
C GLU A 54 -27.94 7.31 9.17
N THR A 55 -28.48 7.70 8.03
CA THR A 55 -29.92 7.63 7.73
C THR A 55 -30.20 6.66 6.59
N ARG A 56 -31.31 5.93 6.67
CA ARG A 56 -31.79 5.03 5.63
C ARG A 56 -33.13 5.52 5.08
N ASP A 57 -33.38 5.26 3.79
CA ASP A 57 -34.65 5.59 3.15
C ASP A 57 -35.81 4.77 3.71
N THR A 58 -35.55 3.54 4.15
CA THR A 58 -36.51 2.64 4.77
C THR A 58 -36.17 2.44 6.25
N PRO A 59 -37.14 2.62 7.18
CA PRO A 59 -36.90 2.48 8.61
C PRO A 59 -36.90 1.01 9.08
N ARG A 60 -37.03 0.04 8.17
CA ARG A 60 -37.02 -1.40 8.46
C ARG A 60 -36.02 -2.10 7.57
N ALA A 61 -35.30 -3.08 8.10
CA ALA A 61 -34.42 -3.93 7.33
C ALA A 61 -34.51 -5.39 7.81
N THR A 62 -34.16 -6.32 6.92
CA THR A 62 -33.94 -7.73 7.28
C THR A 62 -32.73 -8.26 6.53
N SER A 63 -31.95 -9.12 7.18
CA SER A 63 -30.74 -9.72 6.58
C SER A 63 -30.45 -11.10 7.10
N SER A 64 -29.69 -11.89 6.34
CA SER A 64 -28.92 -13.04 6.83
C SER A 64 -27.46 -12.63 6.84
N GLN A 65 -26.97 -12.20 7.98
CA GLN A 65 -25.61 -11.67 8.13
C GLN A 65 -24.61 -12.77 8.46
N LYS A 66 -23.55 -12.85 7.70
CA LYS A 66 -22.35 -13.64 8.01
C LYS A 66 -21.71 -13.13 9.29
N CYS A 67 -21.40 -14.02 10.23
CA CYS A 67 -20.80 -13.69 11.52
C CYS A 67 -19.63 -14.62 11.82
N VAL A 68 -18.57 -14.08 12.44
CA VAL A 68 -17.41 -14.83 12.92
C VAL A 68 -17.15 -14.54 14.38
N ARG A 69 -17.02 -15.60 15.20
CA ARG A 69 -16.67 -15.56 16.62
C ARG A 69 -15.46 -16.45 16.88
N ALA A 70 -14.26 -15.93 16.60
CA ALA A 70 -13.00 -16.66 16.71
C ALA A 70 -11.88 -15.86 17.39
N GLY A 71 -12.24 -14.83 18.15
CA GLY A 71 -11.29 -13.98 18.89
C GLY A 71 -11.95 -12.82 19.59
N GLY A 72 -11.23 -12.14 20.49
CA GLY A 72 -11.76 -11.04 21.30
C GLY A 72 -12.72 -11.50 22.39
N LYS A 73 -13.73 -10.67 22.70
CA LYS A 73 -14.72 -10.92 23.76
C LYS A 73 -15.63 -12.13 23.46
N HIS A 74 -15.88 -12.41 22.18
CA HIS A 74 -16.68 -13.55 21.72
C HIS A 74 -15.76 -14.54 21.00
N ASN A 75 -15.40 -15.62 21.68
CA ASN A 75 -14.50 -16.65 21.15
C ASN A 75 -15.12 -18.03 21.34
N ASP A 76 -15.68 -18.60 20.29
CA ASP A 76 -16.27 -19.95 20.28
C ASP A 76 -15.30 -21.03 19.79
N LEU A 77 -14.09 -20.65 19.38
CA LEU A 77 -13.12 -21.55 18.70
C LEU A 77 -12.85 -22.84 19.47
N ASP A 78 -12.70 -22.75 20.80
CA ASP A 78 -12.31 -23.89 21.63
C ASP A 78 -13.46 -24.90 21.84
N ASN A 79 -14.70 -24.46 21.65
CA ASN A 79 -15.92 -25.28 21.79
C ASN A 79 -16.32 -25.98 20.48
N VAL A 80 -15.82 -25.47 19.34
CA VAL A 80 -16.15 -26.03 18.01
C VAL A 80 -15.71 -27.48 17.86
N GLY A 81 -16.65 -28.33 17.45
CA GLY A 81 -16.48 -29.77 17.26
C GLY A 81 -16.81 -30.61 18.50
N TYR A 82 -16.81 -29.99 19.69
CA TYR A 82 -17.06 -30.67 20.97
C TYR A 82 -18.46 -30.43 21.55
N THR A 83 -19.11 -29.36 21.12
CA THR A 83 -20.51 -29.04 21.48
C THR A 83 -21.42 -29.15 20.26
N ALA A 84 -22.72 -29.20 20.48
CA ALA A 84 -23.72 -29.33 19.41
C ALA A 84 -24.04 -28.00 18.70
N ARG A 85 -23.66 -26.85 19.27
CA ARG A 85 -24.23 -25.53 18.94
C ARG A 85 -23.23 -24.40 18.69
N HIS A 86 -21.94 -24.58 18.95
CA HIS A 86 -20.93 -23.53 18.79
C HIS A 86 -20.20 -23.65 17.45
N HIS A 87 -20.07 -22.51 16.77
CA HIS A 87 -19.43 -22.38 15.47
C HIS A 87 -18.53 -21.16 15.43
N THR A 88 -17.41 -21.23 14.69
CA THR A 88 -16.61 -20.05 14.42
C THR A 88 -17.26 -19.15 13.37
N PHE A 89 -17.92 -19.73 12.39
CA PHE A 89 -18.76 -19.03 11.41
C PHE A 89 -20.20 -19.47 11.54
N PHE A 90 -21.13 -18.53 11.53
CA PHE A 90 -22.57 -18.80 11.51
C PHE A 90 -23.31 -17.67 10.79
N GLU A 91 -24.55 -17.96 10.40
CA GLU A 91 -25.44 -16.97 9.83
C GLU A 91 -26.41 -16.47 10.87
N MET A 92 -26.50 -15.14 11.03
CA MET A 92 -27.47 -14.51 11.91
C MET A 92 -28.59 -13.89 11.08
N LEU A 93 -29.77 -14.49 11.17
CA LEU A 93 -30.98 -13.91 10.61
C LEU A 93 -31.45 -12.78 11.55
N GLY A 94 -31.69 -11.60 10.96
CA GLY A 94 -32.09 -10.42 11.72
C GLY A 94 -33.19 -9.63 11.06
N ASN A 95 -34.11 -9.10 11.87
CA ASN A 95 -35.03 -8.05 11.46
C ASN A 95 -34.82 -6.83 12.35
N PHE A 96 -34.82 -5.64 11.75
CA PHE A 96 -34.44 -4.39 12.34
C PHE A 96 -35.54 -3.35 12.16
N SER A 97 -35.77 -2.54 13.21
CA SER A 97 -36.61 -1.37 13.15
C SER A 97 -35.85 -0.17 13.70
N PHE A 98 -35.65 0.84 12.89
CA PHE A 98 -34.93 2.06 13.22
C PHE A 98 -35.94 3.15 13.67
N GLY A 99 -36.59 2.90 14.80
CA GLY A 99 -37.58 3.80 15.38
C GLY A 99 -38.93 3.84 14.67
N ASP A 100 -39.31 2.78 13.97
CA ASP A 100 -40.61 2.67 13.32
C ASP A 100 -41.61 1.79 14.12
N TYR A 101 -41.17 0.60 14.56
CA TYR A 101 -41.93 -0.21 15.53
C TYR A 101 -41.02 -0.64 16.70
N PHE A 102 -41.67 -1.07 17.77
CA PHE A 102 -40.97 -1.48 18.99
C PHE A 102 -41.46 -2.85 19.50
N LYS A 103 -41.42 -3.12 20.82
CA LYS A 103 -41.61 -4.44 21.47
C LYS A 103 -42.83 -5.22 20.96
N GLU A 104 -44.03 -4.60 20.94
CA GLU A 104 -45.29 -5.31 20.63
C GLU A 104 -45.25 -5.92 19.23
N GLN A 105 -44.79 -5.17 18.24
CA GLN A 105 -44.68 -5.66 16.85
C GLN A 105 -43.55 -6.67 16.70
N ALA A 106 -42.40 -6.46 17.34
CA ALA A 106 -41.28 -7.40 17.33
C ALA A 106 -41.69 -8.77 17.84
N ILE A 107 -42.32 -8.81 19.04
CA ILE A 107 -42.84 -10.03 19.64
C ILE A 107 -43.91 -10.68 18.76
N THR A 108 -44.81 -9.87 18.18
CA THR A 108 -45.87 -10.38 17.27
C THR A 108 -45.28 -11.06 16.03
N HIS A 109 -44.28 -10.43 15.40
CA HIS A 109 -43.60 -11.00 14.23
C HIS A 109 -42.89 -12.30 14.59
N ALA A 110 -42.09 -12.29 15.64
CA ALA A 110 -41.36 -13.47 16.10
C ALA A 110 -42.29 -14.64 16.42
N TRP A 111 -43.35 -14.41 17.21
CA TRP A 111 -44.30 -15.46 17.58
C TRP A 111 -45.08 -15.99 16.36
N THR A 112 -45.47 -15.10 15.46
CA THR A 112 -46.19 -15.50 14.23
C THR A 112 -45.33 -16.35 13.34
N LEU A 113 -44.08 -15.95 13.08
CA LEU A 113 -43.15 -16.68 12.22
C LEU A 113 -42.87 -18.06 12.77
N LEU A 114 -42.54 -18.17 14.06
CA LEU A 114 -42.21 -19.46 14.68
C LEU A 114 -43.44 -20.42 14.74
N THR A 115 -44.62 -19.93 15.14
CA THR A 115 -45.73 -20.79 15.48
C THR A 115 -46.76 -20.96 14.38
N LYS A 116 -46.93 -19.98 13.45
CA LYS A 116 -47.90 -20.07 12.37
C LYS A 116 -47.23 -20.41 11.03
N GLU A 117 -46.14 -19.72 10.70
CA GLU A 117 -45.49 -19.94 9.40
C GLU A 117 -44.63 -21.22 9.42
N TRP A 118 -43.84 -21.42 10.47
CA TRP A 118 -42.98 -22.60 10.62
C TRP A 118 -43.58 -23.71 11.46
N GLY A 119 -44.70 -23.47 12.11
CA GLY A 119 -45.47 -24.49 12.79
C GLY A 119 -44.79 -25.10 14.02
N LEU A 120 -43.87 -24.42 14.67
CA LEU A 120 -43.24 -24.92 15.90
C LEU A 120 -44.26 -25.10 17.01
N PRO A 121 -44.22 -26.22 17.77
CA PRO A 121 -45.14 -26.47 18.88
C PRO A 121 -44.94 -25.46 19.97
N LYS A 122 -45.99 -24.73 20.34
CA LYS A 122 -45.97 -23.70 21.38
C LYS A 122 -45.54 -24.24 22.73
N GLU A 123 -45.88 -25.48 23.04
CA GLU A 123 -45.51 -26.20 24.25
C GLU A 123 -44.01 -26.47 24.38
N LYS A 124 -43.26 -26.35 23.32
CA LYS A 124 -41.80 -26.47 23.31
C LYS A 124 -41.07 -25.14 23.38
N LEU A 125 -41.82 -24.03 23.42
CA LEU A 125 -41.22 -22.69 23.45
C LEU A 125 -41.29 -22.12 24.87
N THR A 126 -40.17 -21.54 25.31
CA THR A 126 -40.01 -20.80 26.56
C THR A 126 -39.33 -19.49 26.22
N VAL A 127 -39.71 -18.42 26.90
CA VAL A 127 -39.11 -17.08 26.66
C VAL A 127 -38.51 -16.53 27.92
N THR A 128 -37.46 -15.75 27.78
CA THR A 128 -36.87 -14.96 28.87
C THR A 128 -37.11 -13.48 28.63
N VAL A 129 -37.13 -12.72 29.72
CA VAL A 129 -37.18 -11.25 29.70
C VAL A 129 -36.23 -10.70 30.76
N TYR A 130 -35.68 -9.51 30.49
CA TYR A 130 -34.90 -8.83 31.53
C TYR A 130 -35.78 -8.58 32.77
N HIS A 131 -35.29 -8.80 33.98
CA HIS A 131 -36.04 -8.84 35.20
C HIS A 131 -36.89 -7.59 35.51
N THR A 132 -36.45 -6.41 34.99
CA THR A 132 -37.18 -5.14 35.15
C THR A 132 -38.07 -4.77 33.95
N ASP A 133 -38.09 -5.60 32.91
CA ASP A 133 -38.87 -5.31 31.68
C ASP A 133 -40.29 -5.89 31.82
N ASP A 134 -41.12 -5.21 32.58
CA ASP A 134 -42.53 -5.60 32.80
C ASP A 134 -43.36 -5.48 31.52
N GLU A 135 -43.03 -4.54 30.63
CA GLU A 135 -43.70 -4.38 29.33
C GLU A 135 -43.53 -5.62 28.46
N ALA A 136 -42.31 -6.10 28.30
CA ALA A 136 -42.04 -7.32 27.51
C ALA A 136 -42.72 -8.54 28.11
N PHE A 137 -42.72 -8.67 29.44
CA PHE A 137 -43.41 -9.76 30.17
C PHE A 137 -44.91 -9.79 29.85
N GLU A 138 -45.60 -8.65 29.98
CA GLU A 138 -47.04 -8.56 29.71
C GLU A 138 -47.36 -8.75 28.21
N LEU A 139 -46.51 -8.25 27.32
CA LEU A 139 -46.67 -8.47 25.89
C LEU A 139 -46.56 -9.94 25.49
N TRP A 140 -45.59 -10.70 26.06
CA TRP A 140 -45.51 -12.15 25.86
C TRP A 140 -46.74 -12.88 26.37
N ARG A 141 -47.22 -12.52 27.56
CA ARG A 141 -48.45 -13.10 28.11
C ARG A 141 -49.66 -12.86 27.20
N LYS A 142 -49.80 -11.63 26.68
CA LYS A 142 -50.93 -11.21 25.84
C LYS A 142 -50.86 -11.83 24.43
N ILE A 143 -49.69 -11.80 23.77
CA ILE A 143 -49.51 -12.17 22.35
C ILE A 143 -49.34 -13.68 22.22
N ALA A 144 -48.44 -14.27 22.97
CA ALA A 144 -48.12 -15.67 22.88
C ALA A 144 -49.11 -16.58 23.64
N GLY A 145 -49.78 -16.05 24.67
CA GLY A 145 -50.64 -16.80 25.54
C GLY A 145 -49.88 -17.82 26.37
N LEU A 146 -48.59 -17.59 26.62
CA LEU A 146 -47.76 -18.44 27.45
C LEU A 146 -48.15 -18.34 28.94
N PRO A 147 -48.10 -19.46 29.66
CA PRO A 147 -48.23 -19.42 31.11
C PRO A 147 -47.02 -18.74 31.75
N GLU A 148 -47.18 -18.05 32.86
CA GLU A 148 -46.13 -17.27 33.52
C GLU A 148 -44.85 -18.06 33.80
N GLN A 149 -44.96 -19.37 34.06
CA GLN A 149 -43.81 -20.24 34.31
C GLN A 149 -42.90 -20.42 33.06
N ARG A 150 -43.38 -20.03 31.85
CA ARG A 150 -42.63 -20.06 30.62
C ARG A 150 -42.17 -18.69 30.13
N ILE A 151 -42.41 -17.64 30.95
CA ILE A 151 -41.90 -16.29 30.78
C ILE A 151 -40.93 -16.00 31.91
N ILE A 152 -39.68 -16.35 31.73
CA ILE A 152 -38.68 -16.38 32.81
C ILE A 152 -37.97 -15.03 32.91
N ARG A 153 -37.93 -14.47 34.13
CA ARG A 153 -37.21 -13.20 34.40
C ARG A 153 -35.74 -13.48 34.75
N ILE A 154 -34.83 -12.94 33.96
CA ILE A 154 -33.40 -13.10 34.15
C ILE A 154 -32.78 -11.78 34.64
N PRO A 155 -32.11 -11.79 35.81
CA PRO A 155 -31.51 -10.57 36.38
C PRO A 155 -30.09 -10.27 35.92
N THR A 156 -29.47 -11.20 35.22
CA THR A 156 -28.09 -11.12 34.75
C THR A 156 -27.96 -10.34 33.41
N SER A 157 -26.74 -10.14 32.95
CA SER A 157 -26.45 -9.54 31.66
C SER A 157 -26.94 -10.36 30.49
N ASP A 158 -27.35 -11.60 30.68
CA ASP A 158 -27.79 -12.48 29.57
C ASP A 158 -29.04 -11.91 28.88
N ASN A 159 -29.93 -11.28 29.62
CA ASN A 159 -31.09 -10.57 29.04
C ASN A 159 -30.92 -9.03 29.00
N PHE A 160 -29.66 -8.54 28.99
CA PHE A 160 -29.33 -7.16 28.71
C PHE A 160 -28.17 -7.13 27.70
N TRP A 161 -28.50 -7.04 26.43
CA TRP A 161 -27.52 -7.12 25.36
C TRP A 161 -26.75 -5.80 25.20
N SER A 162 -25.45 -5.90 24.92
CA SER A 162 -24.58 -4.79 24.54
C SER A 162 -23.62 -5.24 23.43
N MET A 163 -23.40 -4.37 22.45
CA MET A 163 -22.54 -4.65 21.31
C MET A 163 -21.07 -4.92 21.70
N GLY A 164 -20.60 -4.19 22.70
CA GLY A 164 -19.25 -4.27 23.22
C GLY A 164 -19.10 -3.45 24.50
N ASP A 165 -17.93 -2.90 24.73
CA ASP A 165 -17.71 -1.97 25.85
C ASP A 165 -18.34 -0.61 25.58
N THR A 166 -18.59 -0.29 24.30
CA THR A 166 -19.29 0.92 23.84
C THR A 166 -20.31 0.57 22.75
N GLY A 167 -21.31 1.41 22.57
CA GLY A 167 -22.29 1.33 21.49
C GLY A 167 -23.72 1.03 21.94
N PRO A 168 -24.65 0.76 21.01
CA PRO A 168 -26.05 0.50 21.29
C PRO A 168 -26.24 -0.69 22.23
N CYS A 169 -27.17 -0.55 23.16
CA CYS A 169 -27.52 -1.61 24.13
C CYS A 169 -28.96 -1.49 24.59
N GLY A 170 -29.49 -2.54 25.22
CA GLY A 170 -30.81 -2.57 25.79
C GLY A 170 -31.21 -3.91 26.35
N PRO A 171 -32.34 -3.97 27.11
CA PRO A 171 -32.90 -5.24 27.55
C PRO A 171 -33.29 -6.09 26.35
N CYS A 172 -33.21 -7.40 26.50
CA CYS A 172 -33.63 -8.32 25.46
C CYS A 172 -34.53 -9.42 25.98
N SER A 173 -35.17 -10.10 25.04
CA SER A 173 -36.03 -11.26 25.29
C SER A 173 -35.59 -12.37 24.35
N GLU A 174 -35.27 -13.51 24.90
CA GLU A 174 -34.83 -14.67 24.18
C GLU A 174 -35.90 -15.73 24.07
N ILE A 175 -35.93 -16.44 22.96
CA ILE A 175 -36.86 -17.56 22.72
C ILE A 175 -36.05 -18.84 22.71
N PHE A 176 -36.39 -19.76 23.59
CA PHE A 176 -35.76 -21.07 23.74
C PHE A 176 -36.66 -22.19 23.20
N TYR A 177 -36.06 -23.21 22.63
CA TYR A 177 -36.71 -24.44 22.18
C TYR A 177 -36.32 -25.60 23.12
N ASP A 178 -37.32 -26.31 23.68
CA ASP A 178 -37.11 -27.51 24.50
C ASP A 178 -37.05 -28.75 23.57
N HIS A 179 -35.86 -29.34 23.41
CA HIS A 179 -35.67 -30.58 22.67
C HIS A 179 -36.26 -31.80 23.38
N GLY A 180 -36.62 -31.70 24.63
CA GLY A 180 -37.24 -32.76 25.40
C GLY A 180 -36.33 -33.39 26.44
N SER A 181 -37.00 -34.15 27.40
CA SER A 181 -36.33 -34.67 28.60
C SER A 181 -35.27 -35.76 28.37
N HIS A 182 -35.10 -36.22 27.11
CA HIS A 182 -34.04 -37.15 26.75
C HIS A 182 -32.67 -36.46 26.55
N ILE A 183 -32.68 -35.15 26.49
CA ILE A 183 -31.47 -34.34 26.45
C ILE A 183 -31.20 -33.75 27.83
N PRO A 184 -29.96 -33.83 28.37
CA PRO A 184 -29.62 -33.22 29.64
C PRO A 184 -29.69 -31.69 29.58
N GLY A 185 -30.16 -31.07 30.64
CA GLY A 185 -30.25 -29.62 30.80
C GLY A 185 -31.59 -29.15 31.41
N GLY A 186 -31.60 -27.95 31.94
CA GLY A 186 -32.74 -27.28 32.54
C GLY A 186 -33.16 -26.01 31.79
N PRO A 187 -34.33 -25.44 32.13
CA PRO A 187 -34.75 -24.18 31.53
C PRO A 187 -33.82 -23.02 31.92
N PRO A 188 -33.78 -21.92 31.13
CA PRO A 188 -33.03 -20.72 31.46
C PRO A 188 -33.24 -20.24 32.90
N GLY A 189 -32.19 -19.80 33.60
CA GLY A 189 -32.23 -19.40 34.99
C GLY A 189 -32.20 -20.57 35.98
N SER A 190 -32.11 -21.82 35.53
CA SER A 190 -31.97 -23.01 36.42
C SER A 190 -30.47 -23.37 36.57
N PRO A 191 -30.13 -24.18 37.63
CA PRO A 191 -28.76 -24.62 37.85
C PRO A 191 -28.17 -25.43 36.67
N ASP A 192 -29.01 -26.06 35.85
CA ASP A 192 -28.61 -26.91 34.71
C ASP A 192 -28.88 -26.21 33.34
N GLU A 193 -28.96 -24.89 33.30
CA GLU A 193 -29.23 -24.10 32.07
C GLU A 193 -28.17 -24.25 30.99
N ASP A 194 -26.92 -24.53 31.37
CA ASP A 194 -25.82 -24.77 30.43
C ASP A 194 -25.95 -26.04 29.58
N GLY A 195 -26.93 -26.91 29.94
CA GLY A 195 -27.21 -28.13 29.20
C GLY A 195 -27.78 -27.85 27.80
N ASP A 196 -27.77 -28.92 26.96
CA ASP A 196 -28.17 -28.81 25.55
C ASP A 196 -29.70 -29.03 25.31
N ARG A 197 -30.52 -29.14 26.36
CA ARG A 197 -31.96 -29.36 26.21
C ARG A 197 -32.73 -28.11 25.77
N PHE A 198 -32.48 -26.97 26.43
CA PHE A 198 -33.10 -25.70 26.08
C PHE A 198 -32.13 -24.85 25.28
N ILE A 199 -32.38 -24.74 23.99
CA ILE A 199 -31.49 -24.00 23.08
C ILE A 199 -32.13 -22.67 22.71
N GLU A 200 -31.44 -21.56 22.98
CA GLU A 200 -31.78 -20.24 22.44
C GLU A 200 -31.78 -20.27 20.93
N ILE A 201 -32.96 -19.99 20.35
CA ILE A 201 -33.12 -19.95 18.87
C ILE A 201 -33.24 -18.52 18.35
N TRP A 202 -33.71 -17.56 19.18
CA TRP A 202 -33.90 -16.18 18.73
C TRP A 202 -33.75 -15.21 19.91
N ASN A 203 -32.96 -14.14 19.73
CA ASN A 203 -32.85 -13.02 20.67
C ASN A 203 -33.51 -11.77 20.08
N LEU A 204 -34.45 -11.16 20.82
CA LEU A 204 -35.11 -9.91 20.44
C LEU A 204 -34.56 -8.80 21.38
N VAL A 205 -33.71 -7.92 20.80
CA VAL A 205 -33.08 -6.84 21.55
C VAL A 205 -33.87 -5.55 21.39
N PHE A 206 -34.24 -4.95 22.51
CA PHE A 206 -34.96 -3.68 22.60
C PHE A 206 -33.95 -2.55 22.80
N MET A 207 -33.36 -2.08 21.75
CA MET A 207 -32.33 -1.05 21.76
C MET A 207 -32.88 0.28 22.24
N GLN A 208 -32.44 0.72 23.40
CA GLN A 208 -32.91 1.95 24.07
C GLN A 208 -31.78 2.90 24.42
N PHE A 209 -30.56 2.39 24.59
CA PHE A 209 -29.45 3.14 25.15
C PHE A 209 -28.21 3.00 24.28
N GLU A 210 -27.33 4.01 24.36
CA GLU A 210 -25.94 3.96 23.93
C GLU A 210 -25.03 3.98 25.14
N GLN A 211 -24.13 3.02 25.26
CA GLN A 211 -23.15 2.90 26.34
C GLN A 211 -21.83 3.54 25.90
N ALA A 212 -21.31 4.46 26.71
CA ALA A 212 -20.00 5.08 26.55
C ALA A 212 -18.88 4.24 27.20
N ALA A 213 -17.61 4.56 26.92
CA ALA A 213 -16.45 3.84 27.44
C ALA A 213 -16.32 3.87 28.97
N ASP A 214 -16.88 4.86 29.63
CA ASP A 214 -16.94 4.97 31.11
C ASP A 214 -18.09 4.17 31.75
N GLY A 215 -18.88 3.45 30.91
CA GLY A 215 -20.05 2.68 31.32
C GLY A 215 -21.32 3.50 31.50
N SER A 216 -21.28 4.81 31.28
CA SER A 216 -22.48 5.66 31.28
C SER A 216 -23.37 5.32 30.07
N ARG A 217 -24.71 5.47 30.29
CA ARG A 217 -25.70 5.18 29.24
C ARG A 217 -26.53 6.40 28.94
N THR A 218 -26.70 6.72 27.69
CA THR A 218 -27.59 7.75 27.16
C THR A 218 -28.69 7.12 26.33
N GLU A 219 -29.87 7.72 26.28
CA GLU A 219 -30.97 7.24 25.45
C GLU A 219 -30.60 7.38 23.95
N LEU A 220 -30.92 6.35 23.15
CA LEU A 220 -30.85 6.44 21.71
C LEU A 220 -31.83 7.49 21.16
N PRO A 221 -31.56 8.10 20.00
CA PRO A 221 -32.47 9.07 19.37
C PRO A 221 -33.88 8.54 19.17
N LYS A 222 -34.03 7.24 18.98
CA LYS A 222 -35.30 6.52 18.88
C LYS A 222 -35.14 5.10 19.42
N PRO A 223 -36.09 4.59 20.22
CA PRO A 223 -36.17 3.17 20.57
C PRO A 223 -36.24 2.33 19.29
N SER A 224 -35.39 1.32 19.20
CA SER A 224 -35.19 0.55 17.98
C SER A 224 -35.21 -0.96 18.27
N ILE A 225 -35.41 -1.76 17.23
CA ILE A 225 -35.39 -3.21 17.33
C ILE A 225 -34.20 -3.76 16.57
N ASP A 226 -33.44 -4.60 17.26
CA ASP A 226 -32.45 -5.52 16.69
C ASP A 226 -32.87 -6.95 17.07
N THR A 227 -32.78 -7.87 16.14
CA THR A 227 -32.98 -9.29 16.44
C THR A 227 -31.89 -10.16 15.85
N GLY A 228 -31.53 -11.22 16.57
CA GLY A 228 -30.55 -12.19 16.13
C GLY A 228 -31.04 -13.63 16.31
N MET A 229 -31.22 -14.35 15.19
CA MET A 229 -31.58 -15.77 15.15
C MET A 229 -30.44 -16.54 14.48
N GLY A 230 -29.88 -17.51 15.18
CA GLY A 230 -28.87 -18.40 14.58
C GLY A 230 -29.53 -19.33 13.54
N LEU A 231 -29.16 -19.15 12.25
CA LEU A 231 -29.72 -19.97 11.18
C LEU A 231 -29.45 -21.46 11.42
N GLU A 232 -28.25 -21.83 11.83
CA GLU A 232 -27.85 -23.22 12.07
C GLU A 232 -28.67 -23.86 13.21
N ARG A 233 -28.90 -23.11 14.30
CA ARG A 233 -29.74 -23.58 15.43
C ARG A 233 -31.20 -23.77 14.98
N LEU A 234 -31.74 -22.80 14.26
CA LEU A 234 -33.09 -22.89 13.72
C LEU A 234 -33.24 -24.01 12.71
N ALA A 235 -32.24 -24.17 11.80
CA ALA A 235 -32.25 -25.27 10.84
C ALA A 235 -32.27 -26.64 11.53
N ALA A 236 -31.49 -26.83 12.59
CA ALA A 236 -31.54 -28.06 13.38
C ALA A 236 -32.95 -28.32 13.92
N VAL A 237 -33.59 -27.33 14.56
CA VAL A 237 -34.95 -27.44 15.10
C VAL A 237 -35.96 -27.78 13.98
N LEU A 238 -35.96 -27.07 12.86
CA LEU A 238 -36.90 -27.26 11.76
C LEU A 238 -36.68 -28.58 10.97
N GLN A 239 -35.45 -29.09 10.98
CA GLN A 239 -35.09 -30.38 10.38
C GLN A 239 -35.28 -31.54 11.38
N GLY A 240 -35.75 -31.25 12.63
CA GLY A 240 -36.00 -32.26 13.65
C GLY A 240 -34.72 -32.83 14.27
N GLN A 241 -33.63 -32.11 14.18
CA GLN A 241 -32.34 -32.48 14.76
C GLN A 241 -32.09 -31.70 16.08
N HIS A 242 -31.22 -32.22 16.92
CA HIS A 242 -30.78 -31.58 18.12
C HIS A 242 -29.43 -30.87 17.89
N ASP A 243 -28.59 -31.46 17.08
CA ASP A 243 -27.18 -31.05 16.84
C ASP A 243 -27.09 -30.30 15.51
N ASN A 244 -26.49 -29.11 15.51
CA ASN A 244 -26.32 -28.29 14.30
C ASN A 244 -25.52 -28.99 13.21
N TYR A 245 -24.58 -29.88 13.60
CA TYR A 245 -23.78 -30.67 12.65
C TYR A 245 -24.58 -31.76 11.93
N GLU A 246 -25.82 -32.02 12.35
CA GLU A 246 -26.75 -32.93 11.67
C GLU A 246 -27.69 -32.23 10.67
N THR A 247 -27.54 -30.93 10.48
CA THR A 247 -28.27 -30.18 9.45
C THR A 247 -27.76 -30.55 8.06
N ASP A 248 -28.57 -30.31 7.05
CA ASP A 248 -28.27 -30.65 5.64
C ASP A 248 -26.90 -30.08 5.20
N THR A 249 -26.62 -28.81 5.42
CA THR A 249 -25.35 -28.15 5.04
C THR A 249 -24.15 -28.80 5.73
N PHE A 250 -24.18 -28.98 7.07
CA PHE A 250 -23.08 -29.62 7.78
C PHE A 250 -22.89 -31.07 7.42
N ARG A 251 -23.96 -31.81 7.24
CA ARG A 251 -23.89 -33.23 6.80
C ARG A 251 -23.25 -33.37 5.42
N ALA A 252 -23.57 -32.48 4.49
CA ALA A 252 -22.93 -32.47 3.17
C ALA A 252 -21.41 -32.24 3.26
N LEU A 253 -20.96 -31.26 4.09
CA LEU A 253 -19.55 -30.98 4.29
C LEU A 253 -18.82 -32.12 5.01
N ILE A 254 -19.43 -32.70 6.05
CA ILE A 254 -18.91 -33.86 6.77
C ILE A 254 -18.78 -35.06 5.85
N ALA A 255 -19.81 -35.38 5.04
CA ALA A 255 -19.79 -36.47 4.08
C ALA A 255 -18.68 -36.28 3.01
N ALA A 256 -18.45 -35.02 2.57
CA ALA A 256 -17.33 -34.71 1.67
C ALA A 256 -15.98 -35.00 2.35
N SER A 257 -15.83 -34.64 3.64
CA SER A 257 -14.64 -34.94 4.42
C SER A 257 -14.43 -36.44 4.63
N GLU A 258 -15.47 -37.19 4.95
CA GLU A 258 -15.43 -38.67 5.03
C GLU A 258 -15.00 -39.30 3.69
N SER A 259 -15.60 -38.86 2.60
CA SER A 259 -15.26 -39.36 1.25
C SER A 259 -13.79 -39.11 0.88
N LEU A 260 -13.24 -37.96 1.23
CA LEU A 260 -11.85 -37.59 0.89
C LEU A 260 -10.82 -38.25 1.80
N THR A 261 -11.16 -38.48 3.08
CA THR A 261 -10.25 -39.07 4.05
C THR A 261 -10.36 -40.59 4.10
N GLY A 262 -11.49 -41.16 3.74
CA GLY A 262 -11.81 -42.58 3.93
C GLY A 262 -12.07 -42.96 5.40
N VAL A 263 -12.25 -41.98 6.29
CA VAL A 263 -12.46 -42.15 7.74
C VAL A 263 -13.88 -41.76 8.09
N SER A 264 -14.58 -42.59 8.88
CA SER A 264 -15.97 -42.33 9.29
C SER A 264 -15.99 -41.18 10.32
N ALA A 265 -17.03 -40.34 10.22
CA ALA A 265 -17.30 -39.23 11.16
C ALA A 265 -17.92 -39.71 12.49
N GLU A 266 -17.86 -40.98 12.76
CA GLU A 266 -18.36 -41.60 14.01
C GLU A 266 -17.24 -41.78 15.04
N GLY A 267 -17.64 -41.96 16.32
CA GLY A 267 -16.72 -42.30 17.41
C GLY A 267 -15.67 -41.20 17.65
N GLU A 268 -14.43 -41.61 17.76
CA GLU A 268 -13.30 -40.72 18.11
C GLU A 268 -12.97 -39.67 17.06
N HIS A 269 -13.35 -39.87 15.80
CA HIS A 269 -13.09 -38.98 14.67
C HIS A 269 -14.19 -37.93 14.45
N ARG A 270 -15.32 -38.06 15.17
CA ARG A 270 -16.48 -37.15 15.03
C ARG A 270 -16.11 -35.68 15.20
N ALA A 271 -15.35 -35.36 16.26
CA ALA A 271 -14.91 -33.99 16.52
C ALA A 271 -14.03 -33.41 15.39
N SER A 272 -13.16 -34.24 14.79
CA SER A 272 -12.26 -33.78 13.73
C SER A 272 -13.03 -33.39 12.46
N HIS A 273 -14.00 -34.18 12.02
CA HIS A 273 -14.85 -33.87 10.87
C HIS A 273 -15.70 -32.62 11.08
N ARG A 274 -16.21 -32.40 12.30
CA ARG A 274 -16.96 -31.20 12.68
C ARG A 274 -16.10 -29.95 12.65
N VAL A 275 -14.90 -30.00 13.20
CA VAL A 275 -13.93 -28.89 13.15
C VAL A 275 -13.58 -28.55 11.72
N ILE A 276 -13.32 -29.54 10.87
CA ILE A 276 -13.00 -29.35 9.45
C ILE A 276 -14.18 -28.66 8.74
N ALA A 277 -15.41 -29.13 8.94
CA ALA A 277 -16.59 -28.57 8.28
C ALA A 277 -16.86 -27.11 8.72
N ASP A 278 -16.78 -26.82 10.02
CA ASP A 278 -16.96 -25.46 10.55
C ASP A 278 -15.87 -24.52 10.04
N HIS A 279 -14.61 -24.92 10.18
CA HIS A 279 -13.46 -24.07 9.83
C HIS A 279 -13.33 -23.89 8.31
N LEU A 280 -13.76 -24.84 7.50
CA LEU A 280 -13.87 -24.64 6.05
C LEU A 280 -14.78 -23.46 5.70
N ARG A 281 -15.94 -23.34 6.38
CA ARG A 281 -16.85 -22.22 6.21
C ARG A 281 -16.17 -20.90 6.62
N SER A 282 -15.64 -20.84 7.83
CA SER A 282 -14.98 -19.63 8.38
C SER A 282 -13.87 -19.13 7.47
N VAL A 283 -12.95 -20.02 7.11
CA VAL A 283 -11.77 -19.68 6.32
C VAL A 283 -12.15 -19.23 4.93
N SER A 284 -13.08 -19.94 4.28
CA SER A 284 -13.49 -19.61 2.91
C SER A 284 -14.18 -18.26 2.84
N PHE A 285 -15.06 -17.93 3.79
CA PHE A 285 -15.71 -16.63 3.82
C PHE A 285 -14.75 -15.48 4.18
N LEU A 286 -13.83 -15.71 5.11
CA LEU A 286 -12.81 -14.70 5.43
C LEU A 286 -11.91 -14.40 4.23
N LEU A 287 -11.48 -15.45 3.49
CA LEU A 287 -10.70 -15.29 2.26
C LEU A 287 -11.52 -14.58 1.16
N ALA A 288 -12.79 -14.94 0.98
CA ALA A 288 -13.67 -14.29 0.01
C ALA A 288 -13.88 -12.80 0.34
N ASP A 289 -13.88 -12.43 1.61
CA ASP A 289 -14.00 -11.04 2.10
C ASP A 289 -12.63 -10.32 2.18
N GLY A 290 -11.55 -10.92 1.63
CA GLY A 290 -10.24 -10.28 1.44
C GLY A 290 -9.29 -10.38 2.63
N VAL A 291 -9.61 -11.15 3.66
CA VAL A 291 -8.67 -11.44 4.76
C VAL A 291 -7.66 -12.47 4.27
N LEU A 292 -6.38 -12.16 4.36
CA LEU A 292 -5.31 -13.06 3.95
C LEU A 292 -4.53 -13.55 5.18
N PRO A 293 -3.96 -14.78 5.16
CA PRO A 293 -3.17 -15.29 6.27
C PRO A 293 -1.99 -14.37 6.59
N ALA A 294 -1.81 -14.02 7.86
CA ALA A 294 -0.72 -13.15 8.31
C ALA A 294 -0.18 -13.58 9.68
N SER A 295 0.90 -12.93 10.13
CA SER A 295 1.47 -13.16 11.47
C SER A 295 0.77 -12.36 12.57
N GLU A 296 -0.04 -11.36 12.23
CA GLU A 296 -0.70 -10.44 13.17
C GLU A 296 -2.12 -10.10 12.70
N GLY A 297 -2.94 -9.50 13.56
CA GLY A 297 -4.27 -8.99 13.23
C GLY A 297 -5.27 -10.06 12.79
N ARG A 298 -6.17 -9.68 11.90
CA ARG A 298 -7.22 -10.56 11.33
C ARG A 298 -6.64 -11.77 10.61
N GLY A 299 -5.54 -11.57 9.88
CA GLY A 299 -4.85 -12.63 9.16
C GLY A 299 -4.25 -13.69 10.08
N TYR A 300 -3.81 -13.32 11.28
CA TYR A 300 -3.36 -14.28 12.31
C TYR A 300 -4.52 -15.15 12.80
N VAL A 301 -5.69 -14.55 13.07
CA VAL A 301 -6.88 -15.31 13.50
C VAL A 301 -7.32 -16.29 12.39
N LEU A 302 -7.34 -15.83 11.12
CA LEU A 302 -7.59 -16.69 9.97
C LEU A 302 -6.61 -17.87 9.92
N ARG A 303 -5.31 -17.61 10.00
CA ARG A 303 -4.27 -18.65 9.98
C ARG A 303 -4.41 -19.64 11.15
N ARG A 304 -4.81 -19.16 12.33
CA ARG A 304 -5.10 -20.00 13.50
C ARG A 304 -6.26 -20.97 13.24
N ILE A 305 -7.34 -20.50 12.65
CA ILE A 305 -8.50 -21.35 12.27
C ILE A 305 -8.06 -22.38 11.21
N MET A 306 -7.33 -21.94 10.17
CA MET A 306 -6.80 -22.82 9.12
C MET A 306 -5.94 -23.93 9.72
N ARG A 307 -4.98 -23.61 10.54
CA ARG A 307 -4.05 -24.57 11.15
C ARG A 307 -4.76 -25.56 12.07
N ARG A 308 -5.79 -25.12 12.79
CA ARG A 308 -6.62 -26.01 13.59
C ARG A 308 -7.33 -27.05 12.72
N ALA A 309 -7.96 -26.65 11.62
CA ALA A 309 -8.59 -27.56 10.67
C ALA A 309 -7.57 -28.53 10.04
N MET A 310 -6.41 -28.02 9.62
CA MET A 310 -5.34 -28.82 9.00
C MET A 310 -4.75 -29.83 9.98
N ARG A 311 -4.65 -29.50 11.27
CA ARG A 311 -4.27 -30.47 12.30
C ARG A 311 -5.31 -31.58 12.42
N HIS A 312 -6.60 -31.27 12.42
CA HIS A 312 -7.64 -32.29 12.45
C HIS A 312 -7.66 -33.15 11.17
N ALA A 313 -7.32 -32.58 10.00
CA ALA A 313 -7.09 -33.34 8.77
C ALA A 313 -5.92 -34.32 8.92
N HIS A 314 -4.83 -33.90 9.58
CA HIS A 314 -3.71 -34.78 9.89
C HIS A 314 -4.08 -35.90 10.87
N LEU A 315 -4.90 -35.62 11.91
CA LEU A 315 -5.41 -36.62 12.85
C LEU A 315 -6.28 -37.67 12.17
N LEU A 316 -7.01 -37.30 11.12
CA LEU A 316 -7.76 -38.24 10.27
C LEU A 316 -6.86 -39.03 9.31
N GLY A 317 -5.54 -38.85 9.35
CA GLY A 317 -4.58 -39.59 8.52
C GLY A 317 -4.51 -39.12 7.07
N ALA A 318 -5.02 -37.92 6.75
CA ALA A 318 -4.92 -37.37 5.41
C ALA A 318 -3.44 -37.22 5.02
N LYS A 319 -3.01 -37.89 3.93
CA LYS A 319 -1.62 -37.88 3.45
C LYS A 319 -1.31 -36.63 2.65
N ASP A 320 -2.28 -36.14 1.87
CA ASP A 320 -2.19 -34.96 1.02
C ASP A 320 -3.00 -33.81 1.61
N PRO A 321 -2.79 -32.55 1.18
CA PRO A 321 -3.61 -31.42 1.58
C PRO A 321 -5.09 -31.68 1.35
N LEU A 322 -5.92 -31.46 2.37
CA LEU A 322 -7.33 -31.83 2.36
C LEU A 322 -8.25 -30.63 2.16
N MET A 323 -7.95 -29.51 2.87
CA MET A 323 -8.90 -28.40 3.01
C MET A 323 -9.33 -27.80 1.67
N HIS A 324 -8.41 -27.58 0.76
CA HIS A 324 -8.71 -27.01 -0.56
C HIS A 324 -9.64 -27.91 -1.40
N ARG A 325 -9.57 -29.24 -1.22
CA ARG A 325 -10.40 -30.21 -1.93
C ARG A 325 -11.86 -30.23 -1.46
N LEU A 326 -12.14 -29.66 -0.30
CA LEU A 326 -13.48 -29.52 0.27
C LEU A 326 -14.20 -28.25 -0.20
N VAL A 327 -13.48 -27.26 -0.75
CA VAL A 327 -14.04 -25.98 -1.18
C VAL A 327 -15.18 -26.14 -2.20
N PRO A 328 -15.10 -27.03 -3.21
CA PRO A 328 -16.20 -27.25 -4.16
C PRO A 328 -17.50 -27.70 -3.48
N ALA A 329 -17.43 -28.51 -2.42
CA ALA A 329 -18.59 -28.93 -1.65
C ALA A 329 -19.22 -27.72 -0.93
N LEU A 330 -18.42 -26.86 -0.33
CA LEU A 330 -18.91 -25.65 0.31
C LEU A 330 -19.58 -24.69 -0.69
N VAL A 331 -18.97 -24.51 -1.86
CA VAL A 331 -19.53 -23.65 -2.92
C VAL A 331 -20.87 -24.22 -3.41
N THR A 332 -21.00 -25.53 -3.48
CA THR A 332 -22.28 -26.20 -3.85
C THR A 332 -23.37 -25.88 -2.80
N GLU A 333 -23.05 -25.97 -1.51
CA GLU A 333 -24.02 -25.76 -0.44
C GLU A 333 -24.40 -24.30 -0.20
N MET A 334 -23.43 -23.40 -0.28
CA MET A 334 -23.60 -22.01 0.16
C MET A 334 -23.44 -20.97 -0.98
N GLY A 335 -22.87 -21.35 -2.12
CA GLY A 335 -22.57 -20.42 -3.22
C GLY A 335 -23.82 -19.81 -3.87
N GLN A 336 -25.01 -20.42 -3.76
CA GLN A 336 -26.25 -19.82 -4.24
C GLN A 336 -26.66 -18.59 -3.39
N ALA A 337 -26.48 -18.67 -2.08
CA ALA A 337 -26.79 -17.59 -1.16
C ALA A 337 -25.67 -16.53 -1.15
N TYR A 338 -24.43 -16.95 -1.36
CA TYR A 338 -23.22 -16.14 -1.29
C TYR A 338 -22.36 -16.31 -2.55
N PRO A 339 -22.69 -15.60 -3.65
CA PRO A 339 -21.98 -15.74 -4.94
C PRO A 339 -20.48 -15.39 -4.87
N GLU A 340 -20.07 -14.62 -3.85
CA GLU A 340 -18.66 -14.32 -3.61
C GLU A 340 -17.81 -15.56 -3.37
N LEU A 341 -18.35 -16.64 -2.80
CA LEU A 341 -17.63 -17.90 -2.64
C LEU A 341 -17.23 -18.49 -3.99
N GLY A 342 -18.16 -18.48 -4.96
CA GLY A 342 -17.88 -18.98 -6.31
C GLY A 342 -16.84 -18.13 -7.05
N ARG A 343 -16.91 -16.80 -6.90
CA ARG A 343 -15.91 -15.90 -7.49
C ARG A 343 -14.53 -16.07 -6.88
N ALA A 344 -14.46 -16.27 -5.56
CA ALA A 344 -13.21 -16.42 -4.82
C ALA A 344 -12.69 -17.86 -4.77
N GLN A 345 -13.43 -18.84 -5.29
CA GLN A 345 -13.07 -20.27 -5.19
C GLN A 345 -11.62 -20.57 -5.58
N PRO A 346 -11.09 -20.08 -6.72
CA PRO A 346 -9.69 -20.35 -7.08
C PRO A 346 -8.69 -19.81 -6.07
N LEU A 347 -8.93 -18.60 -5.54
CA LEU A 347 -8.09 -17.98 -4.51
C LEU A 347 -8.14 -18.77 -3.20
N ILE A 348 -9.33 -19.22 -2.79
CA ILE A 348 -9.54 -20.03 -1.58
C ILE A 348 -8.79 -21.34 -1.68
N GLU A 349 -8.96 -22.07 -2.81
CA GLU A 349 -8.32 -23.36 -3.04
C GLU A 349 -6.79 -23.23 -3.04
N GLU A 350 -6.24 -22.24 -3.77
CA GLU A 350 -4.80 -21.98 -3.84
C GLU A 350 -4.22 -21.66 -2.45
N THR A 351 -4.89 -20.76 -1.71
CA THR A 351 -4.43 -20.33 -0.39
C THR A 351 -4.45 -21.47 0.61
N LEU A 352 -5.54 -22.27 0.64
CA LEU A 352 -5.65 -23.43 1.53
C LEU A 352 -4.64 -24.51 1.20
N ALA A 353 -4.45 -24.84 -0.08
CA ALA A 353 -3.47 -25.85 -0.50
C ALA A 353 -2.07 -25.47 -0.05
N ARG A 354 -1.67 -24.21 -0.30
CA ARG A 354 -0.37 -23.66 0.06
C ARG A 354 -0.14 -23.67 1.57
N GLU A 355 -1.04 -23.08 2.35
CA GLU A 355 -0.92 -23.01 3.82
C GLU A 355 -0.87 -24.44 4.43
N GLU A 356 -1.62 -25.39 3.87
CA GLU A 356 -1.60 -26.76 4.37
C GLU A 356 -0.29 -27.48 4.06
N VAL A 357 0.28 -27.32 2.85
CA VAL A 357 1.58 -27.87 2.50
C VAL A 357 2.67 -27.32 3.42
N GLN A 358 2.70 -26.01 3.62
CA GLN A 358 3.66 -25.35 4.50
C GLN A 358 3.50 -25.80 5.96
N PHE A 359 2.28 -25.80 6.47
CA PHE A 359 2.00 -26.19 7.84
C PHE A 359 2.33 -27.65 8.13
N ARG A 360 2.08 -28.57 7.17
CA ARG A 360 2.43 -29.99 7.33
C ARG A 360 3.92 -30.22 7.55
N ARG A 361 4.79 -29.46 6.90
CA ARG A 361 6.25 -29.53 7.11
C ARG A 361 6.61 -29.14 8.55
N THR A 362 6.02 -28.04 9.06
CA THR A 362 6.25 -27.55 10.41
C THR A 362 5.53 -28.38 11.46
N LEU A 363 4.32 -28.88 11.16
CA LEU A 363 3.51 -29.73 12.04
C LEU A 363 4.22 -31.04 12.38
N ALA A 364 4.79 -31.73 11.39
CA ALA A 364 5.52 -32.98 11.63
C ALA A 364 6.68 -32.82 12.61
N ASN A 365 7.46 -31.74 12.44
CA ASN A 365 8.55 -31.39 13.34
C ASN A 365 8.06 -30.94 14.72
N GLY A 366 7.00 -30.16 14.77
CA GLY A 366 6.37 -29.69 16.01
C GLY A 366 5.77 -30.83 16.83
N LEU A 367 5.03 -31.73 16.21
CA LEU A 367 4.46 -32.91 16.86
C LEU A 367 5.54 -33.87 17.37
N LYS A 368 6.63 -34.07 16.63
CA LYS A 368 7.78 -34.87 17.10
C LYS A 368 8.39 -34.27 18.34
N LEU A 369 8.66 -32.97 18.35
CA LEU A 369 9.17 -32.27 19.53
C LEU A 369 8.21 -32.35 20.71
N LEU A 370 6.90 -32.20 20.45
CA LEU A 370 5.86 -32.31 21.47
C LEU A 370 5.84 -33.73 22.08
N GLU A 371 5.89 -34.75 21.23
CA GLU A 371 5.93 -36.15 21.66
C GLU A 371 7.21 -36.49 22.47
N GLU A 372 8.38 -36.09 22.00
CA GLU A 372 9.65 -36.24 22.71
C GLU A 372 9.62 -35.58 24.09
N THR A 373 9.00 -34.37 24.19
CA THR A 373 8.95 -33.60 25.45
C THR A 373 7.86 -34.11 26.40
N THR A 374 6.73 -34.62 25.86
CA THR A 374 5.61 -35.08 26.66
C THR A 374 5.52 -36.58 26.83
N GLY A 375 6.46 -37.35 26.23
CA GLY A 375 6.43 -38.81 26.26
C GLY A 375 6.46 -39.42 27.68
N GLU A 376 7.09 -38.72 28.61
CA GLU A 376 7.20 -39.14 30.02
C GLU A 376 6.15 -38.42 30.92
N LEU A 377 5.36 -37.50 30.39
CA LEU A 377 4.36 -36.74 31.15
C LEU A 377 3.06 -37.51 31.22
N GLY A 378 2.54 -37.68 32.44
CA GLY A 378 1.20 -38.26 32.68
C GLY A 378 0.08 -37.23 32.72
N ALA A 379 -1.16 -37.70 32.79
CA ALA A 379 -2.31 -36.86 33.00
C ALA A 379 -2.17 -36.02 34.28
N GLY A 380 -2.49 -34.74 34.21
CA GLY A 380 -2.29 -33.75 35.29
C GLY A 380 -0.92 -33.11 35.35
N ALA A 381 0.03 -33.49 34.44
CA ALA A 381 1.30 -32.79 34.27
C ALA A 381 1.14 -31.50 33.45
N GLU A 382 2.20 -30.67 33.46
CA GLU A 382 2.23 -29.39 32.74
C GLU A 382 3.44 -29.37 31.78
N LEU A 383 3.18 -28.97 30.51
CA LEU A 383 4.24 -28.75 29.51
C LEU A 383 4.92 -27.41 29.83
N PRO A 384 6.28 -27.38 29.93
CA PRO A 384 7.00 -26.13 30.17
C PRO A 384 6.72 -25.04 29.13
N GLY A 385 6.50 -23.81 29.58
CA GLY A 385 6.20 -22.67 28.72
C GLY A 385 7.28 -22.33 27.70
N GLU A 386 8.58 -22.57 28.01
CA GLU A 386 9.68 -22.41 27.05
C GLU A 386 9.58 -23.40 25.87
N THR A 387 9.08 -24.62 26.11
CA THR A 387 8.86 -25.61 25.04
C THR A 387 7.68 -25.20 24.16
N ALA A 388 6.58 -24.73 24.78
CA ALA A 388 5.45 -24.19 24.04
C ALA A 388 5.87 -22.96 23.22
N PHE A 389 6.73 -22.09 23.75
CA PHE A 389 7.29 -20.95 23.03
C PHE A 389 8.17 -21.38 21.86
N LYS A 390 9.00 -22.40 22.01
CA LYS A 390 9.80 -22.94 20.91
C LYS A 390 8.93 -23.53 19.80
N LEU A 391 7.83 -24.19 20.15
CA LEU A 391 6.83 -24.66 19.19
C LEU A 391 6.19 -23.49 18.42
N TYR A 392 5.90 -22.40 19.10
CA TYR A 392 5.34 -21.19 18.50
C TYR A 392 6.35 -20.48 17.57
N ASP A 393 7.54 -20.16 18.10
CA ASP A 393 8.54 -19.33 17.44
C ASP A 393 9.22 -20.03 16.25
N THR A 394 9.59 -21.32 16.43
CA THR A 394 10.39 -22.05 15.44
C THR A 394 9.51 -22.85 14.46
N PHE A 395 8.40 -23.41 14.95
CA PHE A 395 7.55 -24.30 14.15
C PHE A 395 6.20 -23.69 13.80
N GLY A 396 5.95 -22.42 14.18
CA GLY A 396 4.69 -21.76 13.90
C GLY A 396 3.46 -22.49 14.46
N PHE A 397 3.63 -23.14 15.62
CA PHE A 397 2.61 -23.93 16.31
C PHE A 397 2.00 -23.05 17.41
N PRO A 398 0.84 -22.42 17.21
CA PRO A 398 0.26 -21.52 18.18
C PRO A 398 0.07 -22.14 19.56
N TYR A 399 0.09 -21.32 20.61
CA TYR A 399 -0.06 -21.78 22.00
C TYR A 399 -1.32 -22.61 22.22
N ASP A 400 -2.45 -22.13 21.71
CA ASP A 400 -3.75 -22.82 21.79
C ASP A 400 -3.79 -24.13 21.01
N LEU A 401 -3.06 -24.22 19.91
CA LEU A 401 -2.91 -25.47 19.17
C LEU A 401 -2.09 -26.49 19.97
N THR A 402 -1.13 -26.04 20.77
CA THR A 402 -0.38 -26.88 21.73
C THR A 402 -1.31 -27.37 22.84
N GLU A 403 -2.15 -26.49 23.41
CA GLU A 403 -3.16 -26.87 24.40
C GLU A 403 -4.16 -27.89 23.84
N ASP A 404 -4.70 -27.63 22.65
CA ASP A 404 -5.65 -28.51 21.99
C ASP A 404 -5.01 -29.90 21.65
N ALA A 405 -3.70 -29.93 21.33
CA ALA A 405 -2.99 -31.18 21.10
C ALA A 405 -2.81 -32.02 22.38
N LEU A 406 -2.71 -31.38 23.54
CA LEU A 406 -2.45 -32.01 24.83
C LEU A 406 -3.74 -32.29 25.63
N ARG A 407 -4.85 -31.61 25.30
CA ARG A 407 -6.15 -31.78 25.97
C ARG A 407 -6.62 -33.24 26.08
N PRO A 408 -6.54 -34.08 25.02
CA PRO A 408 -6.94 -35.50 25.12
C PRO A 408 -6.09 -36.32 26.10
N ARG A 409 -4.86 -35.85 26.39
CA ARG A 409 -3.92 -36.48 27.33
C ARG A 409 -4.02 -35.92 28.73
N GLY A 410 -4.87 -34.91 28.98
CA GLY A 410 -5.00 -34.24 30.28
C GLY A 410 -3.73 -33.52 30.73
N ILE A 411 -2.91 -33.01 29.79
CA ILE A 411 -1.67 -32.26 30.09
C ILE A 411 -1.94 -30.77 29.87
N ALA A 412 -1.66 -29.95 30.89
CA ALA A 412 -1.76 -28.49 30.81
C ALA A 412 -0.52 -27.88 30.14
N VAL A 413 -0.57 -26.60 29.78
CA VAL A 413 0.57 -25.85 29.23
C VAL A 413 0.84 -24.64 30.10
N ASP A 414 2.09 -24.47 30.55
CA ASP A 414 2.52 -23.33 31.36
C ASP A 414 2.44 -22.02 30.58
N ARG A 415 1.37 -21.29 30.79
CA ARG A 415 1.08 -19.99 30.17
C ARG A 415 2.08 -18.92 30.63
N ALA A 416 2.39 -18.88 31.92
CA ALA A 416 3.27 -17.86 32.47
C ALA A 416 4.71 -17.99 31.92
N GLY A 417 5.21 -19.22 31.83
CA GLY A 417 6.51 -19.51 31.20
C GLY A 417 6.55 -19.19 29.72
N PHE A 418 5.47 -19.45 29.00
CA PHE A 418 5.33 -19.04 27.59
C PHE A 418 5.42 -17.52 27.41
N ASP A 419 4.66 -16.77 28.21
CA ASP A 419 4.64 -15.30 28.13
C ASP A 419 6.00 -14.70 28.53
N ALA A 420 6.69 -15.29 29.51
CA ALA A 420 8.07 -14.89 29.90
C ALA A 420 9.10 -15.14 28.76
N ALA A 421 9.03 -16.28 28.09
CA ALA A 421 9.90 -16.60 26.96
C ALA A 421 9.65 -15.64 25.77
N MET A 422 8.40 -15.30 25.51
CA MET A 422 7.99 -14.30 24.52
C MET A 422 8.57 -12.92 24.83
N ALA A 423 8.48 -12.47 26.08
CA ALA A 423 9.04 -11.20 26.53
C ALA A 423 10.57 -11.15 26.37
N LYS A 424 11.26 -12.25 26.68
CA LYS A 424 12.72 -12.37 26.51
C LYS A 424 13.15 -12.25 25.04
N GLN A 425 12.44 -12.87 24.12
CA GLN A 425 12.72 -12.77 22.69
C GLN A 425 12.50 -11.34 22.18
N LYS A 426 11.40 -10.68 22.58
CA LYS A 426 11.13 -9.29 22.24
C LYS A 426 12.24 -8.35 22.71
N ALA A 427 12.75 -8.54 23.95
CA ALA A 427 13.87 -7.78 24.48
C ALA A 427 15.17 -8.00 23.68
N ALA A 428 15.45 -9.24 23.26
CA ALA A 428 16.61 -9.56 22.43
C ALA A 428 16.52 -8.93 21.02
N ALA A 429 15.33 -8.91 20.43
CA ALA A 429 15.09 -8.25 19.16
C ALA A 429 15.29 -6.72 19.23
N ARG A 430 14.85 -6.07 20.33
CA ARG A 430 15.14 -4.65 20.62
C ARG A 430 16.64 -4.36 20.69
N ALA A 431 17.39 -5.20 21.41
CA ALA A 431 18.84 -5.02 21.57
C ALA A 431 19.63 -5.23 20.29
N ALA A 432 19.14 -6.06 19.37
CA ALA A 432 19.77 -6.37 18.09
C ALA A 432 19.51 -5.32 17.00
N TRP A 433 18.52 -4.43 17.19
CA TRP A 433 18.15 -3.44 16.20
C TRP A 433 19.10 -2.22 16.23
N LYS A 434 19.94 -2.08 15.20
CA LYS A 434 20.82 -0.92 14.98
C LYS A 434 20.15 0.02 13.99
N GLY A 435 19.28 0.90 14.49
CA GLY A 435 18.61 1.93 13.67
C GLY A 435 19.60 2.96 13.11
N SER A 436 19.43 3.31 11.86
CA SER A 436 20.13 4.43 11.23
C SER A 436 19.51 5.76 11.69
N GLY A 437 20.16 6.44 12.63
CA GLY A 437 20.06 7.88 12.92
C GLY A 437 18.72 8.40 13.48
N GLN A 438 18.71 8.73 14.73
CA GLN A 438 17.80 9.44 15.64
C GLN A 438 17.39 8.55 16.83
N ALA A 439 18.25 8.47 17.82
CA ALA A 439 18.08 7.53 18.93
C ALA A 439 16.92 7.89 19.88
N ALA A 440 16.48 9.13 19.96
CA ALA A 440 15.38 9.56 20.84
C ALA A 440 13.99 9.23 20.25
N ASP A 441 13.83 9.35 18.93
CA ASP A 441 12.56 9.03 18.25
C ASP A 441 12.28 7.51 18.20
N SER A 442 13.31 6.68 18.31
CA SER A 442 13.14 5.23 18.21
C SER A 442 12.52 4.59 19.45
N GLU A 443 12.76 5.15 20.64
CA GLU A 443 12.26 4.56 21.90
C GLU A 443 10.72 4.65 22.00
N VAL A 444 10.15 5.78 21.65
CA VAL A 444 8.70 6.00 21.65
C VAL A 444 7.99 5.02 20.71
N TRP A 445 8.55 4.80 19.52
CA TRP A 445 7.95 3.88 18.55
C TRP A 445 8.01 2.41 18.99
N PHE A 446 9.08 2.00 19.70
CA PHE A 446 9.18 0.64 20.24
C PHE A 446 8.14 0.41 21.34
N ASP A 447 8.00 1.35 22.27
CA ASP A 447 7.04 1.25 23.36
C ASP A 447 5.60 1.25 22.85
N LEU A 448 5.30 2.11 21.87
CA LEU A 448 4.01 2.11 21.19
C LEU A 448 3.74 0.79 20.46
N ALA A 449 4.69 0.30 19.66
CA ALA A 449 4.52 -0.95 18.92
C ALA A 449 4.34 -2.18 19.83
N GLU A 450 4.90 -2.16 21.05
CA GLU A 450 4.71 -3.24 22.02
C GLU A 450 3.32 -3.17 22.66
N ARG A 451 2.83 -1.96 22.94
CA ARG A 451 1.53 -1.76 23.60
C ARG A 451 0.35 -1.91 22.66
N ILE A 452 0.42 -1.36 21.43
CA ILE A 452 -0.70 -1.30 20.51
C ILE A 452 -0.65 -2.35 19.38
N GLY A 453 0.48 -3.06 19.21
CA GLY A 453 0.68 -3.99 18.11
C GLY A 453 0.91 -3.29 16.76
N ALA A 454 0.69 -4.02 15.65
CA ALA A 454 0.75 -3.46 14.31
C ALA A 454 -0.54 -2.72 13.96
N THR A 455 -0.42 -1.61 13.21
CA THR A 455 -1.58 -0.96 12.60
C THR A 455 -2.09 -1.83 11.45
N GLU A 456 -3.38 -2.12 11.42
CA GLU A 456 -3.97 -2.85 10.30
C GLU A 456 -4.17 -1.92 9.09
N PHE A 457 -3.57 -2.31 7.96
CA PHE A 457 -3.69 -1.56 6.72
C PHE A 457 -4.87 -2.07 5.87
N THR A 458 -5.91 -1.23 5.72
CA THR A 458 -7.12 -1.54 4.93
C THR A 458 -7.09 -0.93 3.52
N GLY A 459 -6.06 -0.15 3.19
CA GLY A 459 -5.98 0.67 1.98
C GLY A 459 -5.73 -0.08 0.66
N TYR A 460 -5.64 -1.42 0.68
CA TYR A 460 -5.69 -2.21 -0.55
C TYR A 460 -7.10 -2.31 -1.12
N SER A 461 -8.12 -2.27 -0.27
CA SER A 461 -9.54 -2.49 -0.63
C SER A 461 -10.44 -1.29 -0.36
N SER A 462 -10.03 -0.35 0.51
CA SER A 462 -10.84 0.80 0.88
C SER A 462 -10.02 2.10 0.86
N ASP A 463 -10.64 3.18 0.43
CA ASP A 463 -10.06 4.53 0.45
C ASP A 463 -10.50 5.32 1.70
N THR A 464 -11.41 4.75 2.51
CA THR A 464 -11.88 5.32 3.79
C THR A 464 -11.96 4.25 4.87
N ALA A 465 -11.86 4.64 6.14
CA ALA A 465 -12.14 3.77 7.28
C ALA A 465 -12.55 4.58 8.50
N GLU A 466 -13.31 3.97 9.40
CA GLU A 466 -13.44 4.44 10.77
C GLU A 466 -12.37 3.77 11.63
N ALA A 467 -11.79 4.52 12.55
CA ALA A 467 -10.69 4.02 13.37
C ALA A 467 -10.70 4.64 14.78
N GLN A 468 -10.12 3.93 15.73
CA GLN A 468 -9.86 4.46 17.06
C GLN A 468 -8.43 5.02 17.13
N VAL A 469 -8.29 6.23 17.67
CA VAL A 469 -6.98 6.82 17.98
C VAL A 469 -6.35 6.04 19.13
N VAL A 470 -5.25 5.34 18.88
CA VAL A 470 -4.58 4.51 19.89
C VAL A 470 -3.38 5.20 20.53
N ALA A 471 -2.80 6.19 19.86
CA ALA A 471 -1.75 7.05 20.41
C ALA A 471 -1.61 8.35 19.62
N LEU A 472 -1.09 9.38 20.28
CA LEU A 472 -0.71 10.67 19.71
C LEU A 472 0.75 10.94 20.07
N VAL A 473 1.58 11.31 19.09
CA VAL A 473 2.99 11.66 19.33
C VAL A 473 3.23 13.08 18.82
N LYS A 474 3.72 13.96 19.71
CA LYS A 474 4.06 15.34 19.42
C LYS A 474 5.47 15.61 19.91
N ASP A 475 6.32 16.17 19.04
CA ASP A 475 7.72 16.51 19.35
C ASP A 475 8.53 15.33 19.93
N GLY A 476 8.27 14.10 19.40
CA GLY A 476 8.94 12.87 19.84
C GLY A 476 8.41 12.28 21.16
N HIS A 477 7.33 12.82 21.73
CA HIS A 477 6.74 12.35 22.98
C HIS A 477 5.28 12.00 22.80
N GLU A 478 4.81 10.95 23.49
CA GLU A 478 3.41 10.61 23.54
C GLU A 478 2.62 11.67 24.35
N VAL A 479 1.47 12.08 23.81
CA VAL A 479 0.59 13.07 24.43
C VAL A 479 -0.85 12.52 24.48
N ALA A 480 -1.63 12.94 25.48
CA ALA A 480 -3.01 12.51 25.61
C ALA A 480 -3.97 13.22 24.66
N SER A 481 -3.62 14.43 24.19
CA SER A 481 -4.46 15.22 23.29
C SER A 481 -3.65 16.24 22.50
N ALA A 482 -4.22 16.70 21.38
CA ALA A 482 -3.69 17.81 20.57
C ALA A 482 -4.84 18.70 20.11
N GLY A 483 -4.60 20.02 20.13
CA GLY A 483 -5.60 21.05 19.80
C GLY A 483 -5.32 21.75 18.49
N LYS A 484 -6.24 22.63 18.10
CA LYS A 484 -6.16 23.38 16.83
C LYS A 484 -4.82 24.08 16.64
N GLY A 485 -4.17 23.86 15.51
CA GLY A 485 -2.88 24.41 15.11
C GLY A 485 -1.69 23.52 15.49
N ASP A 486 -1.90 22.44 16.26
CA ASP A 486 -0.84 21.50 16.59
C ASP A 486 -0.49 20.61 15.40
N SER A 487 0.80 20.33 15.24
CA SER A 487 1.30 19.26 14.38
C SER A 487 1.53 18.03 15.24
N VAL A 488 0.95 16.90 14.85
CA VAL A 488 0.94 15.67 15.65
C VAL A 488 1.00 14.44 14.74
N MET A 489 1.67 13.39 15.20
CA MET A 489 1.58 12.06 14.62
C MET A 489 0.40 11.32 15.26
N VAL A 490 -0.57 10.94 14.47
CA VAL A 490 -1.76 10.19 14.92
C VAL A 490 -1.57 8.74 14.56
N LEU A 491 -1.69 7.85 15.55
CA LEU A 491 -1.72 6.40 15.34
C LEU A 491 -3.14 5.89 15.60
N THR A 492 -3.59 5.04 14.72
CA THR A 492 -4.90 4.40 14.80
C THR A 492 -4.76 2.89 14.76
N ASN A 493 -5.75 2.14 15.25
CA ASN A 493 -5.73 0.68 15.23
C ASN A 493 -5.81 0.11 13.82
N GLN A 494 -6.50 0.78 12.90
CA GLN A 494 -6.55 0.46 11.46
C GLN A 494 -6.51 1.74 10.64
N THR A 495 -6.06 1.63 9.36
CA THR A 495 -5.95 2.80 8.48
C THR A 495 -6.03 2.43 6.99
N PRO A 496 -6.68 3.27 6.14
CA PRO A 496 -6.56 3.17 4.69
C PRO A 496 -5.31 3.89 4.15
N PHE A 497 -4.60 4.67 4.99
CA PHE A 497 -3.42 5.44 4.59
C PHE A 497 -2.20 4.54 4.44
N TYR A 498 -1.61 4.51 3.27
CA TYR A 498 -0.34 3.82 3.03
C TYR A 498 0.80 4.56 3.73
N GLY A 499 1.55 3.86 4.56
CA GLY A 499 2.75 4.41 5.19
C GLY A 499 3.96 4.27 4.26
N GLU A 500 4.78 5.32 4.15
CA GLU A 500 5.97 5.37 3.29
C GLU A 500 6.83 4.12 3.44
N SER A 501 7.01 3.39 2.35
CA SER A 501 7.78 2.15 2.31
C SER A 501 8.13 1.77 0.87
N GLY A 502 9.27 1.09 0.66
CA GLY A 502 9.65 0.55 -0.65
C GLY A 502 9.84 1.61 -1.76
N GLY A 503 10.04 2.87 -1.38
CA GLY A 503 10.18 4.00 -2.31
C GLY A 503 8.84 4.64 -2.70
N GLN A 504 7.69 4.09 -2.29
CA GLN A 504 6.39 4.75 -2.44
C GLN A 504 6.17 5.73 -1.29
N MET A 505 5.84 6.98 -1.61
CA MET A 505 5.49 8.01 -0.62
C MET A 505 4.23 7.66 0.16
N GLY A 506 4.18 8.12 1.40
CA GLY A 506 3.01 8.00 2.25
C GLY A 506 1.80 8.76 1.72
N ASP A 507 0.60 8.37 2.16
CA ASP A 507 -0.61 9.06 1.77
C ASP A 507 -0.87 10.34 2.56
N ALA A 508 -1.61 11.23 1.93
CA ALA A 508 -2.22 12.41 2.52
C ALA A 508 -3.75 12.28 2.50
N GLY A 509 -4.44 13.12 3.27
CA GLY A 509 -5.89 13.12 3.33
C GLY A 509 -6.42 13.85 4.55
N THR A 510 -7.55 13.38 5.09
CA THR A 510 -8.19 14.01 6.26
C THR A 510 -8.57 12.99 7.32
N ILE A 511 -8.48 13.41 8.57
CA ILE A 511 -9.06 12.72 9.73
C ILE A 511 -10.15 13.62 10.29
N SER A 512 -11.35 13.07 10.49
CA SER A 512 -12.48 13.81 11.04
C SER A 512 -13.17 13.02 12.16
N GLY A 513 -13.84 13.73 13.04
CA GLY A 513 -14.53 13.12 14.20
C GLY A 513 -15.64 13.99 14.72
N ALA A 514 -16.15 13.66 15.91
CA ALA A 514 -17.17 14.41 16.61
C ALA A 514 -16.72 15.85 16.95
N ASP A 515 -17.63 16.70 17.36
CA ASP A 515 -17.40 18.07 17.86
C ASP A 515 -16.59 18.96 16.91
N GLY A 516 -16.71 18.73 15.58
CA GLY A 516 -16.00 19.52 14.58
C GLY A 516 -14.50 19.21 14.49
N LEU A 517 -14.09 18.04 15.01
CA LEU A 517 -12.72 17.55 14.86
C LEU A 517 -12.36 17.38 13.38
N ARG A 518 -11.28 18.01 12.97
CA ARG A 518 -10.71 17.88 11.63
C ARG A 518 -9.20 18.06 11.66
N LEU A 519 -8.50 17.11 11.10
CA LEU A 519 -7.05 17.17 10.86
C LEU A 519 -6.78 17.04 9.36
N GLU A 520 -5.72 17.72 8.92
CA GLU A 520 -5.16 17.56 7.58
C GLU A 520 -3.92 16.68 7.68
N VAL A 521 -3.99 15.47 7.12
CA VAL A 521 -2.85 14.56 7.03
C VAL A 521 -2.02 14.94 5.83
N ILE A 522 -0.77 15.30 6.07
CA ILE A 522 0.17 15.75 5.03
C ILE A 522 1.06 14.61 4.53
N ASP A 523 1.28 13.60 5.36
CA ASP A 523 2.07 12.41 5.04
C ASP A 523 1.75 11.28 6.02
N THR A 524 2.12 10.06 5.67
CA THR A 524 1.99 8.88 6.54
C THR A 524 3.31 8.11 6.55
N ALA A 525 3.96 8.07 7.70
CA ALA A 525 5.18 7.30 7.91
C ALA A 525 4.89 5.87 8.37
N LYS A 526 5.86 4.97 8.23
CA LYS A 526 5.75 3.57 8.67
C LYS A 526 6.83 3.18 9.69
N PRO A 527 6.81 3.74 10.92
CA PRO A 527 7.78 3.39 11.95
C PRO A 527 7.84 1.89 12.21
N LEU A 528 9.06 1.38 12.38
CA LEU A 528 9.34 -0.06 12.61
C LEU A 528 8.77 -1.00 11.54
N GLY A 529 8.35 -0.47 10.39
CA GLY A 529 7.75 -1.25 9.30
C GLY A 529 6.33 -1.78 9.58
N ARG A 530 5.75 -1.53 10.77
CA ARG A 530 4.46 -2.08 11.20
C ARG A 530 3.45 -1.09 11.78
N LEU A 531 3.89 0.09 12.21
CA LEU A 531 3.01 1.17 12.65
C LEU A 531 2.73 2.11 11.48
N HIS A 532 1.53 2.69 11.41
CA HIS A 532 1.21 3.78 10.49
C HIS A 532 0.99 5.05 11.32
N ALA A 533 1.90 6.01 11.15
CA ALA A 533 1.88 7.28 11.87
C ALA A 533 1.48 8.41 10.89
N HIS A 534 0.26 8.92 11.05
CA HIS A 534 -0.28 9.98 10.21
C HIS A 534 0.26 11.31 10.69
N GLN A 535 1.13 11.95 9.91
CA GLN A 535 1.62 13.30 10.18
C GLN A 535 0.52 14.31 9.82
N ALA A 536 -0.10 14.89 10.84
CA ALA A 536 -1.28 15.70 10.67
C ALA A 536 -1.20 17.04 11.38
N VAL A 537 -1.94 18.03 10.86
CA VAL A 537 -2.17 19.33 11.49
C VAL A 537 -3.63 19.42 11.92
N VAL A 538 -3.88 19.73 13.18
CA VAL A 538 -5.24 19.90 13.70
C VAL A 538 -5.84 21.20 13.16
N ALA A 539 -6.75 21.09 12.20
CA ALA A 539 -7.43 22.24 11.58
C ALA A 539 -8.62 22.75 12.44
N GLY A 540 -9.26 21.86 13.21
CA GLY A 540 -10.39 22.21 14.08
C GLY A 540 -10.62 21.14 15.15
N GLY A 541 -11.24 21.54 16.27
CA GLY A 541 -11.49 20.64 17.40
C GLY A 541 -10.24 20.30 18.21
N THR A 542 -10.34 19.23 19.00
CA THR A 542 -9.26 18.65 19.80
C THR A 542 -9.32 17.14 19.65
N ILE A 543 -8.21 16.51 19.25
CA ILE A 543 -8.08 15.06 19.16
C ILE A 543 -7.50 14.49 20.46
N LYS A 544 -8.00 13.34 20.89
CA LYS A 544 -7.57 12.62 22.10
C LYS A 544 -7.33 11.13 21.80
N THR A 545 -6.49 10.52 22.59
CA THR A 545 -6.37 9.05 22.59
C THR A 545 -7.72 8.45 23.03
N GLY A 546 -8.19 7.45 22.28
CA GLY A 546 -9.50 6.83 22.47
C GLY A 546 -10.60 7.36 21.57
N ASP A 547 -10.42 8.51 20.93
CA ASP A 547 -11.40 9.09 20.03
C ASP A 547 -11.68 8.18 18.82
N MET A 548 -12.94 8.12 18.42
CA MET A 548 -13.39 7.49 17.20
C MET A 548 -13.30 8.52 16.06
N VAL A 549 -12.62 8.17 15.00
CA VAL A 549 -12.34 9.07 13.87
C VAL A 549 -12.62 8.39 12.53
N LYS A 550 -13.04 9.18 11.57
CA LYS A 550 -13.12 8.79 10.17
C LYS A 550 -11.85 9.21 9.44
N LEU A 551 -11.28 8.30 8.71
CA LEU A 551 -10.07 8.44 7.91
C LEU A 551 -10.47 8.47 6.43
N ASP A 552 -10.14 9.53 5.71
CA ASP A 552 -10.40 9.67 4.27
C ASP A 552 -9.08 10.04 3.58
N ILE A 553 -8.57 9.18 2.68
CA ILE A 553 -7.37 9.48 1.90
C ILE A 553 -7.68 10.48 0.78
N ASP A 554 -6.67 11.20 0.31
CA ASP A 554 -6.71 11.91 -0.97
C ASP A 554 -6.63 10.90 -2.11
N VAL A 555 -7.79 10.47 -2.60
CA VAL A 555 -7.91 9.44 -3.65
C VAL A 555 -7.22 9.89 -4.93
N ALA A 556 -7.37 11.15 -5.32
CA ALA A 556 -6.76 11.66 -6.55
C ALA A 556 -5.22 11.59 -6.48
N ARG A 557 -4.64 11.95 -5.34
CA ARG A 557 -3.20 11.82 -5.08
C ARG A 557 -2.77 10.34 -5.05
N ARG A 558 -3.53 9.46 -4.38
CA ARG A 558 -3.27 8.01 -4.32
C ARG A 558 -3.27 7.38 -5.72
N ASP A 559 -4.21 7.76 -6.59
CA ASP A 559 -4.32 7.20 -7.93
C ASP A 559 -3.14 7.60 -8.82
N THR A 560 -2.60 8.82 -8.67
CA THR A 560 -1.36 9.20 -9.36
C THR A 560 -0.16 8.40 -8.86
N ILE A 561 -0.07 8.12 -7.55
CA ILE A 561 0.97 7.28 -6.96
C ILE A 561 0.82 5.82 -7.45
N ARG A 562 -0.39 5.26 -7.46
CA ARG A 562 -0.69 3.90 -8.00
C ARG A 562 -0.23 3.78 -9.45
N ALA A 563 -0.52 4.79 -10.28
CA ALA A 563 -0.11 4.84 -11.69
C ALA A 563 1.42 4.85 -11.82
N ASN A 564 2.10 5.73 -11.09
CA ASN A 564 3.56 5.80 -11.07
C ASN A 564 4.20 4.51 -10.54
N HIS A 565 3.61 3.87 -9.52
CA HIS A 565 4.14 2.64 -8.95
C HIS A 565 4.03 1.47 -9.93
N SER A 566 2.85 1.27 -10.51
CA SER A 566 2.65 0.21 -11.51
C SER A 566 3.51 0.42 -12.75
N ALA A 567 3.64 1.68 -13.20
CA ALA A 567 4.53 2.04 -14.30
C ALA A 567 6.01 1.77 -13.99
N THR A 568 6.44 1.89 -12.72
CA THR A 568 7.81 1.57 -12.30
C THR A 568 8.13 0.09 -12.53
N HIS A 569 7.22 -0.81 -12.22
CA HIS A 569 7.39 -2.26 -12.45
C HIS A 569 7.40 -2.60 -13.94
N LEU A 570 6.50 -2.00 -14.73
CA LEU A 570 6.54 -2.18 -16.19
C LEU A 570 7.83 -1.65 -16.80
N LEU A 571 8.32 -0.49 -16.33
CA LEU A 571 9.59 0.09 -16.76
C LEU A 571 10.76 -0.83 -16.41
N HIS A 572 10.79 -1.40 -15.21
CA HIS A 572 11.83 -2.34 -14.79
C HIS A 572 11.84 -3.59 -15.69
N ALA A 573 10.69 -4.18 -15.96
CA ALA A 573 10.56 -5.33 -16.86
C ALA A 573 11.04 -5.00 -18.29
N ALA A 574 10.63 -3.86 -18.85
CA ALA A 574 11.06 -3.41 -20.17
C ALA A 574 12.58 -3.16 -20.24
N LEU A 575 13.16 -2.53 -19.21
CA LEU A 575 14.60 -2.33 -19.11
C LEU A 575 15.35 -3.67 -19.10
N ARG A 576 14.92 -4.65 -18.31
CA ARG A 576 15.52 -5.99 -18.27
C ARG A 576 15.43 -6.71 -19.61
N LYS A 577 14.28 -6.65 -20.24
CA LYS A 577 14.05 -7.27 -21.55
C LYS A 577 14.94 -6.66 -22.63
N ARG A 578 15.14 -5.34 -22.61
CA ARG A 578 15.92 -4.60 -23.61
C ARG A 578 17.43 -4.67 -23.36
N LEU A 579 17.85 -4.50 -22.10
CA LEU A 579 19.28 -4.32 -21.75
C LEU A 579 19.92 -5.59 -21.18
N GLY A 580 19.11 -6.53 -20.69
CA GLY A 580 19.56 -7.81 -20.14
C GLY A 580 19.26 -8.00 -18.64
N GLU A 581 19.39 -9.22 -18.17
CA GLU A 581 19.02 -9.63 -16.79
C GLU A 581 19.87 -9.01 -15.68
N HIS A 582 21.01 -8.39 -16.02
CA HIS A 582 21.86 -7.67 -15.05
C HIS A 582 21.23 -6.38 -14.52
N VAL A 583 20.15 -5.90 -15.15
CA VAL A 583 19.40 -4.74 -14.67
C VAL A 583 18.67 -5.12 -13.38
N THR A 584 19.08 -4.47 -12.29
CA THR A 584 18.48 -4.62 -10.95
C THR A 584 18.21 -3.24 -10.36
N GLN A 585 17.14 -3.12 -9.60
CA GLN A 585 16.83 -1.89 -8.88
C GLN A 585 17.93 -1.55 -7.85
N LYS A 586 18.37 -0.29 -7.85
CA LYS A 586 19.31 0.30 -6.88
C LYS A 586 18.68 1.37 -6.01
N GLY A 587 17.55 1.91 -6.44
CA GLY A 587 16.74 2.88 -5.73
C GLY A 587 15.46 3.16 -6.50
N SER A 588 14.44 3.62 -5.79
CA SER A 588 13.15 4.02 -6.37
C SER A 588 12.57 5.20 -5.60
N LEU A 589 11.82 6.05 -6.28
CA LEU A 589 10.92 7.03 -5.70
C LEU A 589 9.64 7.02 -6.52
N VAL A 590 8.53 6.79 -5.84
CA VAL A 590 7.18 6.83 -6.41
C VAL A 590 6.42 7.94 -5.71
N ALA A 591 6.35 9.09 -6.38
CA ALA A 591 5.71 10.30 -5.91
C ALA A 591 4.45 10.60 -6.74
N PRO A 592 3.55 11.51 -6.32
CA PRO A 592 2.36 11.82 -7.11
C PRO A 592 2.67 12.53 -8.43
N ASP A 593 3.78 13.26 -8.50
CA ASP A 593 4.19 14.06 -9.66
C ASP A 593 5.12 13.34 -10.64
N ARG A 594 5.82 12.29 -10.19
CA ARG A 594 6.77 11.52 -11.02
C ARG A 594 7.16 10.20 -10.39
N LEU A 595 7.74 9.34 -11.19
CA LEU A 595 8.54 8.21 -10.73
C LEU A 595 10.02 8.43 -11.02
N ARG A 596 10.90 7.87 -10.17
CA ARG A 596 12.34 7.80 -10.36
C ARG A 596 12.79 6.36 -10.12
N PHE A 597 13.56 5.85 -11.05
CA PHE A 597 14.08 4.50 -11.02
C PHE A 597 15.58 4.47 -11.25
N ASP A 598 16.33 4.03 -10.25
CA ASP A 598 17.78 3.88 -10.28
C ASP A 598 18.11 2.39 -10.48
N PHE A 599 18.91 2.07 -11.48
CA PHE A 599 19.18 0.68 -11.87
C PHE A 599 20.63 0.44 -12.27
N SER A 600 21.07 -0.82 -12.15
CA SER A 600 22.42 -1.24 -12.57
C SER A 600 22.52 -1.29 -14.09
N HIS A 601 23.34 -0.41 -14.68
CA HIS A 601 23.75 -0.48 -16.08
C HIS A 601 25.03 0.35 -16.31
N PRO A 602 26.04 -0.19 -17.06
CA PRO A 602 27.34 0.45 -17.19
C PRO A 602 27.41 1.59 -18.20
N LYS A 603 26.44 1.71 -19.10
CA LYS A 603 26.46 2.66 -20.23
C LYS A 603 25.23 3.57 -20.24
N PRO A 604 25.32 4.81 -20.78
CA PRO A 604 24.14 5.61 -21.11
C PRO A 604 23.22 4.87 -22.07
N LEU A 605 21.92 5.04 -21.92
CA LEU A 605 20.92 4.54 -22.87
C LEU A 605 20.93 5.43 -24.12
N SER A 606 20.83 4.79 -25.30
CA SER A 606 20.61 5.53 -26.54
C SER A 606 19.18 6.08 -26.61
N SER A 607 18.97 7.09 -27.43
CA SER A 607 17.60 7.60 -27.68
C SER A 607 16.69 6.52 -28.28
N GLU A 608 17.25 5.59 -29.03
CA GLU A 608 16.53 4.44 -29.60
C GLU A 608 16.09 3.47 -28.49
N ASP A 609 16.96 3.17 -27.50
CA ASP A 609 16.64 2.31 -26.39
C ASP A 609 15.53 2.92 -25.52
N ILE A 610 15.64 4.22 -25.21
CA ILE A 610 14.64 4.96 -24.45
C ILE A 610 13.28 4.92 -25.16
N ALA A 611 13.26 5.20 -26.48
CA ALA A 611 12.03 5.18 -27.26
C ALA A 611 11.41 3.78 -27.33
N ALA A 612 12.23 2.73 -27.47
CA ALA A 612 11.75 1.35 -27.51
C ALA A 612 11.16 0.91 -26.15
N ILE A 613 11.83 1.22 -25.04
CA ILE A 613 11.37 0.93 -23.67
C ILE A 613 10.04 1.66 -23.39
N GLU A 614 9.97 2.95 -23.71
CA GLU A 614 8.75 3.74 -23.55
C GLU A 614 7.60 3.19 -24.38
N ALA A 615 7.85 2.82 -25.63
CA ALA A 615 6.85 2.24 -26.53
C ALA A 615 6.33 0.90 -26.02
N GLU A 616 7.19 0.06 -25.45
CA GLU A 616 6.84 -1.25 -24.91
C GLU A 616 5.98 -1.10 -23.64
N VAL A 617 6.37 -0.27 -22.68
CA VAL A 617 5.56 0.01 -21.50
C VAL A 617 4.17 0.55 -21.89
N ASN A 618 4.12 1.50 -22.81
CA ASN A 618 2.85 2.06 -23.29
C ASN A 618 2.01 1.05 -24.09
N ALA A 619 2.61 0.00 -24.65
CA ALA A 619 1.86 -1.09 -25.27
C ALA A 619 1.12 -1.92 -24.21
N GLU A 620 1.78 -2.26 -23.09
CA GLU A 620 1.15 -2.94 -21.95
C GLU A 620 0.04 -2.09 -21.30
N VAL A 621 0.28 -0.77 -21.14
CA VAL A 621 -0.73 0.19 -20.65
C VAL A 621 -1.99 0.15 -21.54
N ARG A 622 -1.83 0.18 -22.87
CA ARG A 622 -2.96 0.09 -23.81
C ARG A 622 -3.64 -1.27 -23.84
N GLY A 623 -2.92 -2.33 -23.48
CA GLY A 623 -3.48 -3.68 -23.32
C GLY A 623 -4.53 -3.76 -22.22
N ASN A 624 -4.43 -2.88 -21.20
CA ASN A 624 -5.39 -2.71 -20.11
C ASN A 624 -5.71 -4.02 -19.36
N GLU A 625 -4.71 -4.87 -19.19
CA GLU A 625 -4.84 -6.10 -18.41
C GLU A 625 -5.04 -5.80 -16.93
N GLU A 626 -5.75 -6.70 -16.24
CA GLU A 626 -5.96 -6.62 -14.79
C GLU A 626 -4.64 -6.84 -14.04
N VAL A 627 -4.44 -6.06 -12.98
CA VAL A 627 -3.27 -6.20 -12.09
C VAL A 627 -3.60 -7.21 -11.00
N VAL A 628 -2.93 -8.35 -11.03
CA VAL A 628 -3.20 -9.45 -10.12
C VAL A 628 -2.20 -9.47 -8.99
N THR A 629 -2.71 -9.55 -7.76
CA THR A 629 -1.89 -9.71 -6.55
C THR A 629 -2.16 -11.06 -5.92
N ARG A 630 -1.08 -11.79 -5.57
CA ARG A 630 -1.15 -13.08 -4.86
C ARG A 630 -0.20 -13.07 -3.67
N LEU A 631 -0.58 -13.75 -2.59
CA LEU A 631 0.30 -14.05 -1.49
C LEU A 631 0.86 -15.46 -1.68
N MET A 632 2.16 -15.61 -1.49
CA MET A 632 2.83 -16.90 -1.60
C MET A 632 4.13 -16.91 -0.79
N SER A 633 4.75 -18.08 -0.59
CA SER A 633 6.05 -18.15 0.05
C SER A 633 7.14 -17.55 -0.86
N PRO A 634 8.29 -17.10 -0.29
CA PRO A 634 9.39 -16.60 -1.10
C PRO A 634 9.87 -17.60 -2.16
N ASP A 635 9.90 -18.89 -1.84
CA ASP A 635 10.33 -19.95 -2.76
C ASP A 635 9.36 -20.10 -3.93
N GLU A 636 8.05 -20.15 -3.66
CA GLU A 636 7.00 -20.18 -4.70
C GLU A 636 7.01 -18.92 -5.56
N ALA A 637 7.30 -17.77 -4.97
CA ALA A 637 7.42 -16.52 -5.70
C ALA A 637 8.58 -16.58 -6.71
N ILE A 638 9.71 -17.16 -6.32
CA ILE A 638 10.87 -17.37 -7.20
C ILE A 638 10.52 -18.37 -8.31
N GLU A 639 9.84 -19.47 -8.00
CA GLU A 639 9.37 -20.46 -8.99
C GLU A 639 8.36 -19.85 -9.97
N ALA A 640 7.49 -18.96 -9.51
CA ALA A 640 6.57 -18.18 -10.35
C ALA A 640 7.29 -17.13 -11.22
N GLY A 641 8.60 -16.98 -11.06
CA GLY A 641 9.42 -16.02 -11.81
C GLY A 641 9.45 -14.63 -11.20
N ALA A 642 9.00 -14.47 -9.95
CA ALA A 642 9.10 -13.20 -9.25
C ALA A 642 10.57 -12.87 -8.96
N MET A 643 10.91 -11.61 -9.15
CA MET A 643 12.22 -11.12 -8.78
C MET A 643 12.27 -10.87 -7.26
N ALA A 644 13.10 -11.64 -6.58
CA ALA A 644 13.48 -11.36 -5.21
C ALA A 644 14.70 -10.42 -5.20
N LEU A 645 14.63 -9.33 -4.46
CA LEU A 645 15.80 -8.45 -4.26
C LEU A 645 16.79 -9.15 -3.34
N PHE A 646 18.01 -9.36 -3.83
CA PHE A 646 19.08 -9.99 -3.04
C PHE A 646 19.42 -9.15 -1.81
N GLY A 647 19.26 -9.75 -0.62
CA GLY A 647 19.66 -9.15 0.66
C GLY A 647 18.51 -8.63 1.53
N GLU A 648 17.26 -8.65 1.08
CA GLU A 648 16.10 -8.39 1.94
C GLU A 648 15.67 -9.65 2.68
N LYS A 649 15.36 -9.49 3.97
CA LYS A 649 14.77 -10.56 4.78
C LYS A 649 13.25 -10.50 4.54
N TYR A 650 12.77 -11.43 3.73
CA TYR A 650 11.35 -11.65 3.54
C TYR A 650 10.79 -12.45 4.72
N GLY A 651 9.55 -12.14 5.11
CA GLY A 651 8.81 -12.99 6.02
C GLY A 651 8.45 -14.33 5.38
N ASP A 652 7.73 -15.18 6.12
CA ASP A 652 7.27 -16.48 5.63
C ASP A 652 6.36 -16.36 4.39
N GLU A 653 5.81 -15.18 4.14
CA GLU A 653 4.85 -14.88 3.09
C GLU A 653 5.16 -13.53 2.43
N VAL A 654 5.10 -13.49 1.09
CA VAL A 654 5.36 -12.31 0.28
C VAL A 654 4.20 -12.01 -0.66
N ARG A 655 3.96 -10.73 -0.91
CA ARG A 655 2.97 -10.27 -1.86
C ARG A 655 3.59 -10.17 -3.24
N VAL A 656 3.13 -11.02 -4.18
CA VAL A 656 3.57 -11.07 -5.57
C VAL A 656 2.57 -10.33 -6.44
N LEU A 657 3.08 -9.38 -7.19
CA LEU A 657 2.35 -8.57 -8.15
C LEU A 657 2.64 -9.07 -9.56
N SER A 658 1.60 -9.36 -10.32
CA SER A 658 1.70 -9.80 -11.72
C SER A 658 0.96 -8.82 -12.63
N MET A 659 1.61 -8.37 -13.69
CA MET A 659 1.11 -7.37 -14.63
C MET A 659 1.43 -7.71 -16.08
N GLY A 660 0.53 -7.30 -16.99
CA GLY A 660 0.70 -7.38 -18.43
C GLY A 660 0.44 -8.75 -19.03
N ASN A 661 0.44 -8.80 -20.36
CA ASN A 661 0.07 -9.97 -21.12
C ASN A 661 1.04 -11.15 -20.90
N ALA A 662 0.46 -12.31 -20.64
CA ALA A 662 1.20 -13.55 -20.56
C ALA A 662 1.66 -14.00 -21.96
N SER A 663 2.87 -13.65 -22.35
CA SER A 663 3.52 -14.25 -23.52
C SER A 663 4.30 -15.49 -23.09
N ALA A 664 4.08 -16.60 -23.75
CA ALA A 664 4.68 -17.91 -23.43
C ALA A 664 4.41 -18.39 -21.98
N GLY A 665 3.22 -18.04 -21.40
CA GLY A 665 2.83 -18.49 -20.06
C GLY A 665 3.44 -17.69 -18.90
N ARG A 666 4.07 -16.53 -19.17
CA ARG A 666 4.61 -15.63 -18.15
C ARG A 666 4.08 -14.22 -18.34
N ASN A 667 3.66 -13.56 -17.26
CA ASN A 667 3.26 -12.16 -17.29
C ASN A 667 4.46 -11.26 -17.65
N PHE A 668 4.17 -10.05 -18.15
CA PHE A 668 5.20 -9.09 -18.55
C PHE A 668 6.08 -8.68 -17.37
N SER A 669 5.49 -8.43 -16.20
CA SER A 669 6.19 -8.16 -14.95
C SER A 669 5.63 -9.05 -13.83
N VAL A 670 6.52 -9.67 -13.04
CA VAL A 670 6.20 -10.43 -11.81
C VAL A 670 7.21 -10.04 -10.75
N GLU A 671 6.75 -9.32 -9.71
CA GLU A 671 7.65 -8.75 -8.71
C GLU A 671 7.05 -8.83 -7.28
N LEU A 672 7.94 -8.86 -6.29
CA LEU A 672 7.58 -8.75 -4.87
C LEU A 672 7.28 -7.30 -4.54
N CYS A 673 6.04 -6.97 -4.17
CA CYS A 673 5.68 -5.59 -3.87
C CYS A 673 4.56 -5.46 -2.83
N GLY A 674 4.82 -4.72 -1.75
CA GLY A 674 3.84 -4.35 -0.73
C GLY A 674 3.14 -3.00 -0.97
N GLY A 675 3.41 -2.33 -2.10
CA GLY A 675 2.84 -1.03 -2.42
C GLY A 675 1.39 -1.08 -2.95
N THR A 676 0.84 0.10 -3.24
CA THR A 676 -0.49 0.23 -3.86
C THR A 676 -0.35 0.38 -5.37
N HIS A 677 -1.26 -0.27 -6.12
CA HIS A 677 -1.21 -0.37 -7.56
C HIS A 677 -2.55 -0.05 -8.21
N VAL A 678 -2.53 0.23 -9.50
CA VAL A 678 -3.74 0.35 -10.32
C VAL A 678 -4.49 -0.98 -10.38
N ARG A 679 -5.78 -0.94 -10.65
CA ARG A 679 -6.59 -2.16 -10.82
C ARG A 679 -6.41 -2.78 -12.19
N ALA A 680 -6.27 -1.94 -13.21
CA ALA A 680 -5.96 -2.33 -14.57
C ALA A 680 -4.89 -1.42 -15.15
N LEU A 681 -4.07 -1.91 -16.07
CA LEU A 681 -2.92 -1.17 -16.61
C LEU A 681 -3.33 0.11 -17.34
N GLY A 682 -4.53 0.16 -17.91
CA GLY A 682 -5.08 1.37 -18.54
C GLY A 682 -5.23 2.57 -17.61
N ASP A 683 -5.36 2.34 -16.30
CA ASP A 683 -5.42 3.40 -15.28
C ASP A 683 -4.11 4.21 -15.20
N ILE A 684 -2.98 3.67 -15.69
CA ILE A 684 -1.71 4.41 -15.83
C ILE A 684 -1.83 5.54 -16.87
N GLY A 685 -2.67 5.34 -17.89
CA GLY A 685 -2.93 6.28 -18.97
C GLY A 685 -1.80 6.38 -19.98
N LEU A 686 -0.67 6.97 -19.61
CA LEU A 686 0.51 7.19 -20.46
C LEU A 686 1.75 7.21 -19.59
N LEU A 687 2.85 6.58 -20.06
CA LEU A 687 4.19 6.78 -19.50
C LEU A 687 5.03 7.63 -20.44
N ARG A 688 5.72 8.63 -19.91
CA ARG A 688 6.72 9.44 -20.64
C ARG A 688 8.03 9.51 -19.86
N ILE A 689 9.11 9.02 -20.43
CA ILE A 689 10.46 9.18 -19.88
C ILE A 689 10.94 10.62 -20.18
N ILE A 690 11.32 11.35 -19.13
CA ILE A 690 11.73 12.76 -19.25
C ILE A 690 13.23 12.96 -19.11
N SER A 691 13.92 12.06 -18.40
CA SER A 691 15.37 12.14 -18.24
C SER A 691 16.01 10.75 -18.06
N GLU A 692 17.26 10.65 -18.53
CA GLU A 692 18.17 9.53 -18.25
C GLU A 692 19.53 10.10 -17.88
N SER A 693 20.12 9.66 -16.76
CA SER A 693 21.39 10.20 -16.25
C SER A 693 22.20 9.16 -15.44
N ALA A 694 23.47 9.45 -15.19
CA ALA A 694 24.31 8.67 -14.28
C ALA A 694 24.13 9.14 -12.84
N VAL A 695 24.02 8.19 -11.90
CA VAL A 695 24.03 8.47 -10.44
C VAL A 695 25.41 8.18 -9.87
N SER A 696 25.98 7.05 -10.21
CA SER A 696 27.31 6.61 -9.80
C SER A 696 27.88 5.65 -10.85
N SER A 697 29.09 5.16 -10.62
CA SER A 697 29.68 4.16 -11.51
C SER A 697 28.81 2.90 -11.57
N GLY A 698 28.31 2.55 -12.76
CA GLY A 698 27.47 1.39 -13.00
C GLY A 698 26.00 1.53 -12.57
N VAL A 699 25.55 2.74 -12.15
CA VAL A 699 24.15 3.02 -11.81
C VAL A 699 23.59 4.15 -12.65
N ARG A 700 22.49 3.87 -13.34
CA ARG A 700 21.75 4.80 -14.18
C ARG A 700 20.43 5.17 -13.49
N ARG A 701 19.90 6.35 -13.78
CA ARG A 701 18.63 6.89 -13.30
C ARG A 701 17.73 7.23 -14.46
N ILE A 702 16.49 6.79 -14.39
CA ILE A 702 15.40 7.26 -15.24
C ILE A 702 14.39 8.01 -14.37
N GLU A 703 13.93 9.15 -14.86
CA GLU A 703 12.75 9.84 -14.37
C GLU A 703 11.66 9.81 -15.42
N ALA A 704 10.45 9.48 -15.01
CA ALA A 704 9.31 9.41 -15.90
C ALA A 704 8.04 9.96 -15.25
N LEU A 705 7.08 10.32 -16.09
CA LEU A 705 5.77 10.85 -15.72
C LEU A 705 4.69 9.89 -16.22
N THR A 706 3.55 9.83 -15.52
CA THR A 706 2.39 9.04 -15.97
C THR A 706 1.13 9.89 -16.09
N GLY A 707 0.13 9.37 -16.77
CA GLY A 707 -1.23 9.88 -16.82
C GLY A 707 -1.34 11.35 -17.20
N GLU A 708 -2.09 12.09 -16.42
CA GLU A 708 -2.37 13.51 -16.66
C GLU A 708 -1.10 14.38 -16.57
N VAL A 709 -0.17 14.07 -15.66
CA VAL A 709 1.09 14.81 -15.53
C VAL A 709 1.92 14.66 -16.81
N ALA A 710 2.01 13.44 -17.36
CA ALA A 710 2.68 13.18 -18.62
C ALA A 710 2.00 13.92 -19.79
N ARG A 711 0.67 13.92 -19.84
CA ARG A 711 -0.10 14.65 -20.86
C ARG A 711 0.16 16.16 -20.79
N GLN A 712 0.13 16.76 -19.60
CA GLN A 712 0.39 18.19 -19.43
C GLN A 712 1.82 18.56 -19.83
N TRP A 713 2.79 17.71 -19.49
CA TRP A 713 4.18 17.92 -19.91
C TRP A 713 4.31 17.92 -21.44
N LEU A 714 3.65 17.00 -22.15
CA LEU A 714 3.64 16.97 -23.62
C LEU A 714 2.97 18.19 -24.23
N VAL A 715 1.82 18.62 -23.66
CA VAL A 715 1.14 19.86 -24.11
C VAL A 715 2.04 21.07 -23.94
N GLY A 716 2.72 21.20 -22.80
CA GLY A 716 3.66 22.30 -22.57
C GLY A 716 4.84 22.30 -23.57
N ARG A 717 5.31 21.11 -23.99
CA ARG A 717 6.35 21.01 -25.04
C ARG A 717 5.83 21.38 -26.43
N ASP A 718 4.60 20.98 -26.75
CA ASP A 718 3.94 21.38 -28.00
C ASP A 718 3.72 22.89 -28.05
N GLU A 719 3.25 23.50 -26.98
CA GLU A 719 3.10 24.95 -26.88
C GLU A 719 4.41 25.70 -27.02
N ALA A 720 5.48 25.22 -26.35
CA ALA A 720 6.81 25.79 -26.50
C ALA A 720 7.33 25.70 -27.94
N LEU A 721 7.10 24.57 -28.61
CA LEU A 721 7.46 24.40 -30.03
C LEU A 721 6.67 25.36 -30.93
N LYS A 722 5.36 25.48 -30.73
CA LYS A 722 4.51 26.43 -31.47
C LYS A 722 4.94 27.88 -31.25
N SER A 723 5.28 28.25 -30.01
CA SER A 723 5.80 29.57 -29.68
C SER A 723 7.14 29.84 -30.40
N THR A 724 8.05 28.87 -30.39
CA THR A 724 9.34 28.95 -31.07
C THR A 724 9.13 29.08 -32.59
N ALA A 725 8.25 28.29 -33.16
CA ALA A 725 7.90 28.37 -34.62
C ALA A 725 7.36 29.78 -34.97
N SER A 726 6.51 30.35 -34.14
CA SER A 726 5.98 31.70 -34.30
C SER A 726 7.10 32.77 -34.31
N LEU A 727 8.05 32.68 -33.36
CA LEU A 727 9.22 33.58 -33.31
C LEU A 727 10.10 33.47 -34.58
N LEU A 728 10.25 32.27 -35.10
CA LEU A 728 11.01 31.99 -36.30
C LEU A 728 10.22 32.24 -37.59
N LYS A 729 8.93 32.58 -37.49
CA LYS A 729 8.00 32.77 -38.61
C LYS A 729 7.97 31.56 -39.55
N THR A 730 7.82 30.38 -38.96
CA THR A 730 7.76 29.10 -39.70
C THR A 730 6.70 28.18 -39.05
N SER A 731 6.41 27.01 -39.64
CA SER A 731 5.59 25.97 -39.01
C SER A 731 6.37 25.18 -37.97
N PRO A 732 5.68 24.55 -36.99
CA PRO A 732 6.34 23.68 -35.98
C PRO A 732 7.23 22.60 -36.61
N ASP A 733 6.82 22.01 -37.74
CA ASP A 733 7.54 20.93 -38.43
C ASP A 733 8.80 21.43 -39.10
N GLU A 734 8.93 22.73 -39.36
CA GLU A 734 10.07 23.34 -40.06
C GLU A 734 11.05 24.05 -39.09
N VAL A 735 10.79 24.04 -37.78
CA VAL A 735 11.63 24.74 -36.77
C VAL A 735 13.09 24.31 -36.89
N GLU A 736 13.37 23.01 -37.00
CA GLU A 736 14.71 22.45 -37.06
C GLU A 736 15.46 22.96 -38.29
N SER A 737 14.83 22.85 -39.47
CA SER A 737 15.41 23.32 -40.71
C SER A 737 15.66 24.85 -40.72
N ARG A 738 14.75 25.61 -40.14
CA ARG A 738 14.89 27.05 -40.02
C ARG A 738 16.01 27.48 -39.05
N VAL A 739 16.17 26.78 -37.94
CA VAL A 739 17.28 26.99 -37.01
C VAL A 739 18.62 26.64 -37.68
N ALA A 740 18.69 25.53 -38.42
CA ALA A 740 19.89 25.14 -39.17
C ALA A 740 20.26 26.21 -40.21
N ALA A 741 19.26 26.70 -40.98
CA ALA A 741 19.48 27.76 -41.95
C ALA A 741 19.99 29.07 -41.29
N LEU A 742 19.42 29.46 -40.14
CA LEU A 742 19.89 30.64 -39.40
C LEU A 742 21.32 30.48 -38.87
N LEU A 743 21.71 29.31 -38.45
CA LEU A 743 23.08 29.01 -38.01
C LEU A 743 24.08 29.11 -39.18
N ASP A 744 23.69 28.63 -40.35
CA ASP A 744 24.53 28.74 -41.56
C ASP A 744 24.60 30.19 -42.08
N GLU A 745 23.49 30.90 -42.06
CA GLU A 745 23.45 32.34 -42.41
C GLU A 745 24.33 33.16 -41.45
N ARG A 746 24.27 32.90 -40.14
CA ARG A 746 25.16 33.52 -39.17
C ARG A 746 26.64 33.25 -39.49
N LYS A 747 27.01 32.01 -39.76
CA LYS A 747 28.36 31.63 -40.15
C LYS A 747 28.83 32.36 -41.41
N LYS A 748 27.95 32.50 -42.40
CA LYS A 748 28.26 33.22 -43.65
C LYS A 748 28.46 34.69 -43.36
N LEU A 749 27.57 35.34 -42.60
CA LEU A 749 27.70 36.76 -42.21
C LEU A 749 28.95 37.03 -41.37
N GLU A 750 29.34 36.14 -40.47
CA GLU A 750 30.59 36.25 -39.70
C GLU A 750 31.83 36.22 -40.61
N ARG A 751 31.82 35.37 -41.63
CA ARG A 751 32.89 35.33 -42.66
C ARG A 751 32.92 36.60 -43.52
N GLU A 752 31.76 37.04 -44.03
CA GLU A 752 31.63 38.27 -44.83
C GLU A 752 32.07 39.49 -44.00
N LEU A 753 31.70 39.57 -42.74
CA LEU A 753 32.11 40.61 -41.83
C LEU A 753 33.65 40.60 -41.62
N SER A 754 34.23 39.41 -41.45
CA SER A 754 35.69 39.25 -41.32
C SER A 754 36.41 39.66 -42.60
N GLU A 755 35.90 39.26 -43.76
CA GLU A 755 36.49 39.69 -45.06
C GLU A 755 36.32 41.20 -45.33
N ALA A 756 35.13 41.75 -44.99
CA ALA A 756 34.91 43.18 -45.10
C ALA A 756 35.87 43.99 -44.21
N LYS A 757 36.07 43.58 -42.98
CA LYS A 757 37.03 44.14 -42.06
C LYS A 757 38.46 44.04 -42.60
N LYS A 758 38.81 42.89 -43.20
CA LYS A 758 40.13 42.69 -43.82
C LYS A 758 40.32 43.62 -45.05
N ARG A 759 39.31 43.79 -45.91
CA ARG A 759 39.38 44.74 -47.07
C ARG A 759 39.50 46.19 -46.64
N LEU A 760 38.76 46.60 -45.62
CA LEU A 760 38.91 47.97 -45.04
C LEU A 760 40.31 48.23 -44.51
N ALA A 761 40.91 47.24 -43.89
CA ALA A 761 42.28 47.35 -43.35
C ALA A 761 43.30 47.47 -44.47
N LEU A 762 43.11 46.62 -45.52
CA LEU A 762 43.99 46.71 -46.75
C LEU A 762 43.82 48.06 -47.48
N GLY A 763 42.60 48.56 -47.59
CA GLY A 763 42.32 49.89 -48.15
C GLY A 763 42.96 51.05 -47.31
N ALA A 764 42.99 50.87 -46.00
CA ALA A 764 43.70 51.86 -45.13
C ALA A 764 45.21 51.79 -45.25
N VAL A 765 45.77 50.63 -45.56
CA VAL A 765 47.21 50.44 -45.87
C VAL A 765 47.56 51.10 -47.20
N GLY A 766 46.64 51.20 -48.17
CA GLY A 766 46.88 51.79 -49.53
C GLY A 766 46.71 53.32 -49.61
N SER A 767 46.00 53.95 -48.65
CA SER A 767 45.64 55.37 -48.76
C SER A 767 46.35 56.34 -47.75
N GLY A 768 47.47 55.93 -47.16
CA GLY A 768 48.25 56.82 -46.26
C GLY A 768 47.35 57.28 -45.07
N GLY A 769 46.82 56.32 -44.26
CA GLY A 769 46.01 56.60 -43.06
C GLY A 769 46.77 57.51 -42.09
N GLN A 770 46.07 58.36 -41.29
CA GLN A 770 46.63 59.34 -40.36
C GLN A 770 47.67 58.80 -39.36
N ASN A 771 48.02 57.55 -39.36
CA ASN A 771 48.96 56.87 -38.47
C ASN A 771 49.96 55.96 -39.19
N ALA A 772 50.18 56.08 -40.52
CA ALA A 772 51.17 55.32 -41.23
C ALA A 772 52.47 56.15 -41.30
N VAL A 773 53.55 55.54 -40.83
CA VAL A 773 54.90 56.13 -40.94
C VAL A 773 55.65 55.28 -41.96
N ASP A 774 55.83 55.83 -43.21
CA ASP A 774 56.66 55.26 -44.25
C ASP A 774 57.86 56.18 -44.39
N GLU A 775 59.05 55.73 -43.99
CA GLU A 775 60.25 56.57 -43.99
C GLU A 775 61.52 55.70 -44.17
N GLN A 776 62.63 56.33 -44.50
CA GLN A 776 63.90 55.71 -44.47
C GLN A 776 64.71 56.04 -43.20
N VAL A 777 65.05 55.00 -42.46
CA VAL A 777 65.81 55.08 -41.21
C VAL A 777 67.16 54.40 -41.43
N ASN A 778 68.29 55.14 -41.40
CA ASN A 778 69.61 54.65 -41.63
C ASN A 778 69.75 53.74 -42.90
N GLY A 779 69.06 54.10 -43.96
CA GLY A 779 69.08 53.36 -45.22
C GLY A 779 68.20 52.19 -45.33
N VAL A 780 67.38 51.92 -44.35
CA VAL A 780 66.34 50.87 -44.27
C VAL A 780 64.99 51.51 -44.41
N ASN A 781 64.18 51.02 -45.40
CA ASN A 781 62.79 51.45 -45.50
C ASN A 781 62.00 50.86 -44.35
N PHE A 782 61.29 51.69 -43.59
CA PHE A 782 60.41 51.32 -42.43
C PHE A 782 58.96 51.71 -42.70
N SER A 783 58.07 50.77 -42.53
CA SER A 783 56.63 51.05 -42.59
C SER A 783 56.00 50.61 -41.29
N GLY A 784 55.50 51.62 -40.53
CA GLY A 784 54.85 51.36 -39.25
C GLY A 784 53.39 51.77 -39.27
N GLN A 785 52.45 50.91 -38.85
CA GLN A 785 51.03 51.20 -38.88
C GLN A 785 50.26 50.60 -37.71
N SER A 786 49.28 51.41 -37.16
CA SER A 786 48.31 50.94 -36.19
C SER A 786 46.92 50.79 -36.81
N ILE A 787 46.27 49.68 -36.63
CA ILE A 787 44.98 49.34 -37.23
C ILE A 787 44.00 48.90 -36.13
N GLN A 788 42.81 49.52 -36.07
CA GLN A 788 41.75 49.22 -35.12
C GLN A 788 40.84 48.09 -35.63
N GLY A 789 40.42 47.21 -34.76
CA GLY A 789 39.33 46.23 -35.02
C GLY A 789 39.68 45.05 -35.90
N ILE A 790 40.96 44.79 -36.18
CA ILE A 790 41.44 43.66 -36.95
C ILE A 790 41.77 42.46 -36.07
N ASN A 791 41.38 41.26 -36.50
CA ASN A 791 41.81 40.04 -35.85
C ASN A 791 43.33 39.85 -35.98
N PRO A 792 44.07 39.63 -34.88
CA PRO A 792 45.53 39.41 -34.92
C PRO A 792 45.99 38.32 -35.88
N LYS A 793 45.14 37.32 -36.16
CA LYS A 793 45.46 36.26 -37.16
C LYS A 793 45.54 36.75 -38.60
N ALA A 794 45.10 37.97 -38.89
CA ALA A 794 45.21 38.57 -40.21
C ALA A 794 46.55 39.35 -40.43
N LEU A 795 47.28 39.62 -39.37
CA LEU A 795 48.54 40.40 -39.42
C LEU A 795 49.61 39.80 -40.30
N PRO A 796 49.87 38.48 -40.34
CA PRO A 796 50.87 37.92 -41.23
C PRO A 796 50.62 38.24 -42.74
N GLY A 797 49.31 38.07 -43.14
CA GLY A 797 48.93 38.38 -44.54
C GLY A 797 49.12 39.87 -44.90
N LEU A 798 48.80 40.78 -43.97
CA LEU A 798 49.02 42.23 -44.16
C LEU A 798 50.51 42.60 -44.23
N LEU A 799 51.35 41.95 -43.47
CA LEU A 799 52.80 42.13 -43.49
C LEU A 799 53.42 41.61 -44.73
N ASP A 800 52.96 40.48 -45.32
CA ASP A 800 53.42 39.94 -46.56
C ASP A 800 53.13 40.93 -47.70
N GLU A 801 51.99 41.56 -47.74
CA GLU A 801 51.66 42.60 -48.74
C GLU A 801 52.48 43.85 -48.52
N ALA A 802 52.72 44.26 -47.26
CA ALA A 802 53.58 45.38 -46.95
C ALA A 802 55.02 45.12 -47.40
N LYS A 803 55.56 43.90 -47.19
CA LYS A 803 56.93 43.50 -47.75
C LYS A 803 57.00 43.55 -49.25
N GLN A 804 55.98 42.99 -49.94
CA GLN A 804 55.98 43.05 -51.42
C GLN A 804 55.96 44.43 -51.99
N ARG A 805 55.21 45.36 -51.32
CA ARG A 805 55.16 46.77 -51.77
C ARG A 805 56.47 47.53 -51.50
N MET A 806 57.12 47.25 -50.38
CA MET A 806 58.33 47.93 -49.96
C MET A 806 59.60 47.46 -50.70
N GLY A 807 59.60 46.21 -51.14
CA GLY A 807 60.73 45.56 -51.81
C GLY A 807 61.88 45.21 -50.86
N SER A 808 62.48 46.14 -50.19
CA SER A 808 63.49 45.93 -49.10
C SER A 808 63.17 46.83 -47.92
N GLY A 809 63.09 46.30 -46.69
CA GLY A 809 62.79 47.06 -45.51
C GLY A 809 62.15 46.26 -44.36
N VAL A 810 61.58 46.99 -43.39
CA VAL A 810 60.91 46.47 -42.18
C VAL A 810 59.49 47.01 -42.16
N ALA A 811 58.52 46.13 -42.04
CA ALA A 811 57.10 46.46 -41.79
C ALA A 811 56.65 46.06 -40.40
N ALA A 812 56.03 47.01 -39.66
CA ALA A 812 55.51 46.80 -38.35
C ALA A 812 54.00 47.15 -38.26
N ILE A 813 53.15 46.24 -37.93
CA ILE A 813 51.71 46.48 -37.87
C ILE A 813 51.24 46.13 -36.46
N VAL A 814 50.56 47.10 -35.80
CA VAL A 814 49.89 46.90 -34.52
C VAL A 814 48.37 46.82 -34.76
N ALA A 815 47.78 45.70 -34.44
CA ALA A 815 46.33 45.52 -34.42
C ALA A 815 45.84 45.86 -32.98
N VAL A 816 44.88 46.77 -32.88
CA VAL A 816 44.25 47.13 -31.59
C VAL A 816 42.80 46.65 -31.60
N ASN A 817 42.47 45.75 -30.65
CA ASN A 817 41.12 45.21 -30.41
C ASN A 817 40.76 45.28 -28.94
N GLU A 818 39.61 45.89 -28.63
CA GLU A 818 39.08 45.95 -27.25
C GLU A 818 40.12 46.38 -26.20
N GLY A 819 40.93 47.37 -26.58
CA GLY A 819 41.94 47.91 -25.67
C GLY A 819 43.26 47.09 -25.61
N ARG A 820 43.34 45.92 -26.24
CA ARG A 820 44.57 45.09 -26.34
C ARG A 820 45.28 45.29 -27.67
N ALA A 821 46.58 45.16 -27.68
CA ALA A 821 47.39 45.29 -28.89
C ALA A 821 48.08 43.98 -29.27
N ALA A 822 48.07 43.64 -30.54
CA ALA A 822 48.91 42.63 -31.13
C ALA A 822 49.85 43.26 -32.15
N LEU A 823 51.17 43.18 -31.95
CA LEU A 823 52.21 43.66 -32.85
C LEU A 823 52.73 42.49 -33.65
N ALA A 824 52.86 42.72 -34.96
CA ALA A 824 53.57 41.80 -35.82
C ALA A 824 54.55 42.60 -36.71
N ILE A 825 55.73 42.03 -36.91
CA ILE A 825 56.81 42.67 -37.65
C ILE A 825 57.33 41.71 -38.68
N ALA A 826 57.59 42.24 -39.91
CA ALA A 826 58.25 41.50 -40.95
C ALA A 826 59.47 42.25 -41.47
N VAL A 827 60.50 41.52 -41.71
CA VAL A 827 61.77 41.96 -42.24
C VAL A 827 62.01 41.27 -43.61
N THR A 828 62.44 42.01 -44.65
CA THR A 828 62.73 41.42 -45.97
C THR A 828 64.02 40.58 -45.94
N GLY A 829 64.05 39.50 -46.70
CA GLY A 829 65.10 38.47 -46.65
C GLY A 829 66.54 38.96 -46.80
N ASP A 830 66.76 40.01 -47.53
CA ASP A 830 68.06 40.70 -47.70
C ASP A 830 68.57 41.37 -46.45
N LEU A 831 67.67 41.71 -45.50
CA LEU A 831 68.02 42.40 -44.26
C LEU A 831 68.07 41.48 -43.04
N THR A 832 67.59 40.27 -43.15
CA THR A 832 67.49 39.34 -42.01
C THR A 832 68.84 38.95 -41.37
N SER A 833 69.98 39.11 -42.11
CA SER A 833 71.32 38.92 -41.55
C SER A 833 71.78 40.04 -40.60
N LYS A 834 71.15 41.21 -40.71
CA LYS A 834 71.48 42.40 -39.90
C LYS A 834 70.38 42.79 -38.92
N ILE A 835 69.12 42.53 -39.23
CA ILE A 835 67.94 42.93 -38.50
C ILE A 835 67.04 41.71 -38.21
N SER A 836 66.74 41.47 -36.96
CA SER A 836 65.89 40.38 -36.60
C SER A 836 64.49 40.87 -36.24
N ALA A 837 63.41 40.36 -36.87
CA ALA A 837 62.04 40.66 -36.53
C ALA A 837 61.71 40.28 -35.09
N VAL A 838 62.36 39.29 -34.50
CA VAL A 838 62.18 38.84 -33.11
C VAL A 838 62.67 39.90 -32.15
N ASP A 839 63.81 40.55 -32.39
CA ASP A 839 64.33 41.56 -31.48
C ASP A 839 63.48 42.86 -31.54
N LEU A 840 63.06 43.21 -32.74
CA LEU A 840 62.15 44.34 -32.97
C LEU A 840 60.79 44.15 -32.30
N VAL A 841 60.21 42.93 -32.40
CA VAL A 841 58.90 42.60 -31.75
C VAL A 841 59.04 42.67 -30.23
N LYS A 842 60.13 42.19 -29.62
CA LYS A 842 60.37 42.28 -28.19
C LYS A 842 60.32 43.69 -27.65
N ALA A 843 60.98 44.58 -28.36
CA ALA A 843 61.01 46.01 -28.01
C ALA A 843 59.62 46.65 -28.08
N GLY A 844 58.89 46.44 -29.20
CA GLY A 844 57.54 47.00 -29.31
C GLY A 844 56.57 46.40 -28.34
N VAL A 845 56.65 45.10 -28.05
CA VAL A 845 55.79 44.40 -27.10
C VAL A 845 56.02 44.87 -25.63
N ALA A 846 57.25 45.17 -25.27
CA ALA A 846 57.57 45.75 -23.97
C ALA A 846 56.85 47.10 -23.75
N VAL A 847 56.75 47.96 -24.78
CA VAL A 847 55.99 49.22 -24.72
C VAL A 847 54.47 48.97 -24.56
N LEU A 848 53.96 47.92 -25.15
CA LEU A 848 52.58 47.50 -25.06
C LEU A 848 52.22 46.80 -23.70
N GLY A 849 53.20 46.69 -22.80
CA GLY A 849 53.04 46.03 -21.51
C GLY A 849 52.97 44.48 -21.59
N GLY A 850 53.44 43.88 -22.64
CA GLY A 850 53.50 42.42 -22.83
C GLY A 850 54.88 41.89 -22.39
N GLN A 851 54.93 40.58 -22.09
CA GLN A 851 56.11 39.91 -21.54
C GLN A 851 56.93 39.11 -22.60
N GLY A 852 56.71 39.31 -23.88
CA GLY A 852 57.50 38.64 -24.91
C GLY A 852 56.81 38.55 -26.25
N GLY A 853 57.67 38.39 -27.29
CA GLY A 853 57.25 38.10 -28.68
C GLY A 853 58.15 37.01 -29.27
N GLY A 854 57.64 36.25 -30.28
CA GLY A 854 58.45 35.23 -30.92
C GLY A 854 58.10 35.07 -32.36
N GLY A 855 58.99 34.34 -33.06
CA GLY A 855 58.81 34.01 -34.47
C GLY A 855 60.14 33.66 -35.08
N ARG A 856 60.26 33.89 -36.40
CA ARG A 856 61.48 33.74 -37.17
C ARG A 856 62.15 35.09 -37.41
N PRO A 857 63.45 35.15 -37.79
CA PRO A 857 64.13 36.39 -38.06
C PRO A 857 63.45 37.26 -39.12
N ASP A 858 62.72 36.68 -40.07
CA ASP A 858 62.01 37.34 -41.15
C ASP A 858 60.59 37.80 -40.76
N MET A 859 59.98 37.16 -39.70
CA MET A 859 58.67 37.52 -39.26
C MET A 859 58.45 37.07 -37.79
N ALA A 860 58.03 37.99 -36.91
CA ALA A 860 57.73 37.73 -35.52
C ALA A 860 56.49 38.52 -35.07
N GLN A 861 55.85 38.00 -34.03
CA GLN A 861 54.65 38.60 -33.47
C GLN A 861 54.64 38.49 -31.95
N GLY A 862 53.92 39.42 -31.30
CA GLY A 862 53.67 39.42 -29.87
C GLY A 862 52.58 40.41 -29.56
N GLY A 863 52.22 40.55 -28.28
CA GLY A 863 51.13 41.45 -27.89
C GLY A 863 51.14 41.87 -26.43
N GLY A 864 50.38 42.90 -26.13
CA GLY A 864 50.28 43.43 -24.77
C GLY A 864 48.87 43.94 -24.44
N PRO A 865 48.59 44.21 -23.17
CA PRO A 865 47.28 44.67 -22.70
C PRO A 865 46.97 46.13 -23.07
N ASP A 866 47.99 46.95 -23.42
CA ASP A 866 47.83 48.40 -23.56
C ASP A 866 47.80 48.83 -25.07
N GLY A 867 46.58 48.76 -25.66
CA GLY A 867 46.36 49.17 -27.05
C GLY A 867 46.50 50.68 -27.29
N ALA A 868 46.41 51.51 -26.24
CA ALA A 868 46.59 52.96 -26.39
C ALA A 868 48.03 53.34 -26.73
N LYS A 869 48.99 52.50 -26.40
CA LYS A 869 50.44 52.67 -26.73
C LYS A 869 50.85 52.09 -28.08
N ALA A 870 49.93 51.84 -28.98
CA ALA A 870 50.22 51.29 -30.27
C ALA A 870 51.23 52.16 -31.12
N ALA A 871 51.09 53.46 -31.09
CA ALA A 871 51.99 54.39 -31.77
C ALA A 871 53.39 54.40 -31.11
N ASP A 872 53.46 54.36 -29.80
CA ASP A 872 54.68 54.29 -29.02
C ASP A 872 55.47 52.99 -29.29
N ALA A 873 54.72 51.87 -29.44
CA ALA A 873 55.32 50.61 -29.79
C ALA A 873 55.94 50.62 -31.19
N ILE A 874 55.30 51.26 -32.17
CA ILE A 874 55.85 51.49 -33.50
C ILE A 874 57.06 52.37 -33.42
N ALA A 875 57.02 53.45 -32.64
CA ALA A 875 58.20 54.34 -32.47
C ALA A 875 59.38 53.61 -31.78
N ALA A 876 59.14 52.73 -30.82
CA ALA A 876 60.17 51.90 -30.21
C ALA A 876 60.85 50.93 -31.20
N VAL A 877 60.04 50.30 -32.08
CA VAL A 877 60.54 49.44 -33.17
C VAL A 877 61.44 50.25 -34.14
N ARG A 878 61.00 51.45 -34.51
CA ARG A 878 61.71 52.38 -35.37
C ARG A 878 63.07 52.83 -34.75
N ALA A 879 63.08 53.13 -33.45
CA ALA A 879 64.30 53.57 -32.77
C ALA A 879 65.42 52.51 -32.79
N LEU A 880 65.11 51.21 -32.95
CA LEU A 880 66.09 50.13 -33.08
C LEU A 880 66.68 50.01 -34.49
N LEU A 881 66.19 50.74 -35.45
CA LEU A 881 66.67 50.75 -36.82
C LEU A 881 67.69 51.96 -37.06
N GLY A 882 67.69 52.95 -36.11
CA GLY A 882 68.52 54.13 -36.13
C GLY A 882 69.52 54.08 -35.00
#